data_fa0592cc2e7c70e3eb72e834ba6ae315
#
_entry.id   fa0592cc2e7c70e3eb72e834ba6ae315
#
_cell.length_a   1.000
_cell.length_b   1.000
_cell.length_c   1.000
_cell.angle_alpha   90.00
_cell.angle_beta   90.00
_cell.angle_gamma   90.00
#
_symmetry.space_group_name_H-M   'P 1'
#
loop_
_entity.id
_entity.type
_entity.pdbx_description
1 polymer ?
#
loop_
_entity_poly.entity_id
_entity_poly.type
_entity_poly.pdbx_seq_one_letter_code
_entity_poly.pdbx_strand_id
1 'polypeptide(L)'
;MNLLNILFAKFRRRAVGPFRGPSAVLLATVLLAIGCQQNLPLQQSSDVTSAVETPQTLVVTPRKSPNDTREYRYLTLPNQLRVLLVSDSATDKSAAALSVYRGSFHEPDTRPGLAHFLEHMLFIGTEKYPQVDSFQQYITANGGSSNAYTALDHTNYFFDIKNSALAEGLDRFGHFFIDPLLSPEYVEREKNAVHSEYQMQIKDDGWRGYMVSKQALNPQHPGHRFTIGSLDTLKGDVKADLDRWFAENYSADQMGLVVLSNASLDDLQALVEPLFMKVPNRNIGPNDPEVPAYTDEQLPAMITSQTQKNAVRLSVSFPIPSTLPNYRTKPEQYISNMLGHEGQGSLHSLLTQRGWIESLGVGTQSFDRSTSLMSANFELTNEGRNHVPEIIGLLFAHIDMLKSVEPDEWRYAEQARVAELAFQFQERGSTVGFVYQMAPRLNEYPAEDLLAAPYLMEGFKPDLIKDLLSRMTPDNVLVELAMPDFQSSTVEPWFEVPFAIAQGPVPLTTADNPPLGLPAANPFLPESLSLLDPDDEAIALAIDQPGMQLWLDTDVSFTTPRANIAIELAVPGGLVSLRDTSMASLFARLVNDELTQSTYPALLAGLGYQLGATASGFGIRISGYNDKQSEFLAFVLDQLLTVPLAESRFNSIKQSLMRDLENAAKDKPYSQTLTALNNTLLSTSWPAQEQTALLADLTLADLNTWRSQQFKRIGVRGGLHGNVNTEDAEALAELLTTLLPLDRVDRTRPTVQQLTQSADIDLAVDHNDAALLLYVQDPDDSFASRAKSAFAGQLLRSPFFSSLRTDQQLGYVVSAGIRRMDTQSGNLFLVQSPSAGVAHIENAVIEFLQAYIAQWDDMSEAAFEQQKAGLMTRLLEKDKNLNQRSQRYWQNLAEENYAFNTNQQIAALVEALTKDEMKAFLEGLSQRVVSQRLLIFSDGAFKDVARPATASAS
;
A
#
# COMPACT_ATOMS: atom_id res chain seq x y z
N MET A 1 4.98 -1.16 9.80
CA MET A 1 5.70 -0.51 8.69
C MET A 1 4.78 -0.26 7.48
N ASN A 2 3.62 0.37 7.64
CA ASN A 2 2.78 0.69 6.47
C ASN A 2 1.67 1.72 6.70
N LEU A 3 1.58 2.38 7.87
CA LEU A 3 0.54 3.42 8.04
C LEU A 3 0.79 4.64 7.14
N LEU A 4 2.03 5.06 6.95
CA LEU A 4 2.35 6.21 6.09
C LEU A 4 2.33 5.87 4.59
N ASN A 5 2.74 4.67 4.19
CA ASN A 5 2.63 4.25 2.78
C ASN A 5 1.19 3.95 2.35
N ILE A 6 0.30 3.65 3.30
CA ILE A 6 -1.15 3.51 3.02
C ILE A 6 -1.79 4.90 2.80
N LEU A 7 -1.33 5.93 3.47
CA LEU A 7 -1.80 7.31 3.27
C LEU A 7 -1.46 7.87 1.89
N PHE A 8 -0.27 7.56 1.33
CA PHE A 8 0.13 8.06 0.01
C PHE A 8 -0.22 7.11 -1.16
N ALA A 9 -0.39 5.82 -0.94
CA ALA A 9 -0.76 4.87 -1.98
C ALA A 9 -2.26 4.79 -2.28
N LYS A 10 -3.14 5.22 -1.37
CA LYS A 10 -4.60 5.23 -1.59
C LYS A 10 -5.09 6.33 -2.54
N PHE A 11 -4.30 7.37 -2.79
CA PHE A 11 -4.68 8.45 -3.73
C PHE A 11 -4.46 8.11 -5.21
N ARG A 12 -3.88 6.97 -5.55
CA ARG A 12 -3.67 6.56 -6.95
C ARG A 12 -4.40 5.28 -7.34
N ARG A 13 -5.71 5.20 -7.13
CA ARG A 13 -6.61 4.21 -7.80
C ARG A 13 -8.01 4.31 -7.19
N ARG A 14 -8.99 4.77 -7.87
CA ARG A 14 -9.88 4.30 -8.93
C ARG A 14 -11.17 5.10 -8.98
N ALA A 15 -11.60 5.38 -10.16
CA ALA A 15 -12.94 5.80 -10.53
C ALA A 15 -13.62 4.69 -11.36
N VAL A 16 -14.96 4.76 -11.54
CA VAL A 16 -15.58 4.49 -12.83
C VAL A 16 -17.03 4.05 -12.86
N GLY A 17 -17.80 4.57 -13.59
CA GLY A 17 -18.89 5.02 -14.32
C GLY A 17 -19.70 4.06 -15.22
N PRO A 18 -20.75 4.38 -16.04
CA PRO A 18 -22.22 4.50 -15.76
C PRO A 18 -23.19 3.59 -16.62
N PHE A 19 -24.44 3.61 -16.65
CA PHE A 19 -25.57 4.10 -17.47
C PHE A 19 -26.89 3.30 -17.44
N ARG A 20 -27.91 4.03 -17.50
CA ARG A 20 -29.29 4.29 -17.99
C ARG A 20 -30.16 3.12 -18.41
N GLY A 21 -31.34 3.09 -17.99
CA GLY A 21 -32.75 3.52 -18.18
C GLY A 21 -33.50 2.81 -19.29
N PRO A 22 -34.81 2.99 -19.56
CA PRO A 22 -35.80 3.78 -18.84
C PRO A 22 -37.19 3.11 -18.59
N SER A 23 -38.01 3.77 -17.74
CA SER A 23 -39.47 3.99 -17.80
C SER A 23 -40.47 2.83 -17.80
N ALA A 24 -41.40 2.88 -16.88
CA ALA A 24 -42.84 3.21 -17.00
C ALA A 24 -43.59 2.70 -15.75
N VAL A 25 -44.11 3.62 -14.98
CA VAL A 25 -45.52 4.05 -14.85
C VAL A 25 -46.56 3.01 -14.41
N LEU A 26 -47.15 3.17 -13.25
CA LEU A 26 -48.52 3.42 -12.83
C LEU A 26 -48.70 3.00 -11.35
N LEU A 27 -48.95 3.93 -10.56
CA LEU A 27 -50.19 4.60 -10.07
C LEU A 27 -51.07 3.76 -9.13
N ALA A 28 -51.37 4.44 -8.04
CA ALA A 28 -52.64 4.52 -7.30
C ALA A 28 -52.70 3.63 -6.03
N THR A 29 -52.95 4.17 -5.03
CA THR A 29 -53.78 5.10 -4.25
C THR A 29 -54.11 4.46 -2.89
N VAL A 30 -53.82 5.19 -1.85
CA VAL A 30 -54.76 5.92 -0.93
C VAL A 30 -55.52 5.08 0.13
N LEU A 31 -55.33 5.31 1.34
CA LEU A 31 -56.11 6.07 2.36
C LEU A 31 -55.96 5.43 3.76
N LEU A 32 -55.51 6.24 4.72
CA LEU A 32 -56.27 6.76 5.89
C LEU A 32 -56.93 5.72 6.84
N ALA A 33 -56.89 5.79 8.10
CA ALA A 33 -56.67 6.84 9.08
C ALA A 33 -56.91 6.29 10.52
N ILE A 34 -56.44 7.09 11.50
CA ILE A 34 -57.11 7.37 12.80
C ILE A 34 -57.22 6.17 13.81
N GLY A 35 -56.46 6.11 14.84
CA GLY A 35 -56.48 6.87 16.06
C GLY A 35 -57.47 6.33 17.12
N CYS A 36 -56.89 5.97 18.28
CA CYS A 36 -57.53 6.33 19.57
C CYS A 36 -56.69 5.75 20.74
N GLN A 37 -56.34 6.63 21.63
CA GLN A 37 -55.92 6.32 23.01
C GLN A 37 -57.08 5.68 23.80
N GLN A 38 -56.74 4.76 24.70
CA GLN A 38 -57.40 4.73 26.01
C GLN A 38 -56.65 3.85 27.04
N ASN A 39 -56.50 4.43 28.14
CA ASN A 39 -56.09 4.13 29.50
C ASN A 39 -56.09 2.68 30.03
N LEU A 40 -55.08 2.49 30.91
CA LEU A 40 -54.86 1.43 31.89
C LEU A 40 -56.06 1.06 32.80
N PRO A 41 -56.03 -0.15 33.40
CA PRO A 41 -55.69 -0.19 34.82
C PRO A 41 -54.67 -1.24 35.25
N LEU A 42 -53.99 -0.91 36.34
CA LEU A 42 -53.09 -1.73 37.14
C LEU A 42 -53.79 -2.98 37.71
N GLN A 43 -53.18 -4.18 37.63
CA GLN A 43 -53.35 -5.24 38.58
C GLN A 43 -52.11 -6.15 38.71
N GLN A 44 -51.62 -6.12 39.92
CA GLN A 44 -50.98 -7.12 40.78
C GLN A 44 -50.12 -8.29 40.22
N SER A 45 -48.97 -8.32 40.84
CA SER A 45 -47.95 -9.37 40.93
C SER A 45 -48.38 -10.81 40.92
N SER A 46 -47.77 -11.59 40.03
CA SER A 46 -47.54 -13.00 40.29
C SER A 46 -46.08 -13.34 39.90
N ASP A 47 -45.39 -14.05 40.77
CA ASP A 47 -44.02 -14.53 40.62
C ASP A 47 -43.79 -15.19 39.28
N VAL A 48 -42.96 -14.59 38.43
CA VAL A 48 -42.36 -15.25 37.29
C VAL A 48 -40.86 -15.39 37.58
N THR A 49 -40.47 -16.59 37.87
CA THR A 49 -39.10 -17.05 37.77
C THR A 49 -38.60 -16.62 36.40
N SER A 50 -37.77 -15.58 36.36
CA SER A 50 -37.05 -15.18 35.14
C SER A 50 -36.12 -16.32 34.76
N ALA A 51 -36.51 -17.05 33.74
CA ALA A 51 -35.55 -17.80 32.95
C ALA A 51 -34.55 -16.78 32.40
N VAL A 52 -33.29 -16.94 32.71
CA VAL A 52 -32.22 -16.20 32.08
C VAL A 52 -32.28 -16.58 30.61
N GLU A 53 -32.84 -15.69 29.78
CA GLU A 53 -32.79 -15.87 28.32
C GLU A 53 -31.31 -15.88 27.95
N THR A 54 -30.86 -17.00 27.42
CA THR A 54 -29.54 -17.10 26.80
C THR A 54 -29.51 -16.04 25.69
N PRO A 55 -28.50 -15.12 25.64
CA PRO A 55 -28.44 -14.12 24.59
C PRO A 55 -28.45 -14.81 23.20
N GLN A 56 -29.45 -14.49 22.40
CA GLN A 56 -29.53 -15.03 21.04
C GLN A 56 -28.45 -14.41 20.20
N THR A 57 -27.72 -15.23 19.46
CA THR A 57 -26.74 -14.75 18.49
C THR A 57 -27.45 -13.93 17.41
N LEU A 58 -27.11 -12.63 17.29
CA LEU A 58 -27.59 -11.80 16.20
C LEU A 58 -26.93 -12.23 14.91
N VAL A 59 -27.72 -12.59 13.90
CA VAL A 59 -27.23 -13.01 12.59
C VAL A 59 -27.72 -12.02 11.53
N VAL A 60 -26.77 -11.43 10.76
CA VAL A 60 -27.07 -10.50 9.67
C VAL A 60 -26.27 -10.92 8.43
N THR A 61 -26.88 -10.79 7.26
CA THR A 61 -26.18 -10.93 5.97
C THR A 61 -25.87 -9.52 5.43
N PRO A 62 -24.61 -9.11 5.32
CA PRO A 62 -24.24 -7.80 4.78
C PRO A 62 -24.66 -7.62 3.31
N ARG A 63 -25.00 -6.38 2.94
CA ARG A 63 -25.23 -5.98 1.54
C ARG A 63 -23.92 -6.13 0.75
N LYS A 64 -23.92 -7.00 -0.26
CA LYS A 64 -22.76 -7.27 -1.12
C LYS A 64 -22.98 -6.83 -2.56
N SER A 65 -21.90 -6.72 -3.34
CA SER A 65 -21.97 -6.51 -4.78
C SER A 65 -22.79 -7.62 -5.46
N PRO A 66 -23.60 -7.31 -6.48
CA PRO A 66 -24.29 -8.33 -7.29
C PRO A 66 -23.33 -9.35 -7.92
N ASN A 67 -22.09 -8.96 -8.20
CA ASN A 67 -21.07 -9.82 -8.82
C ASN A 67 -20.22 -10.58 -7.79
N ASP A 68 -20.43 -10.34 -6.49
CA ASP A 68 -19.71 -11.05 -5.45
C ASP A 68 -20.36 -12.41 -5.17
N THR A 69 -19.66 -13.48 -5.52
CA THR A 69 -20.13 -14.87 -5.36
C THR A 69 -19.90 -15.43 -3.95
N ARG A 70 -19.15 -14.71 -3.09
CA ARG A 70 -18.90 -15.13 -1.71
C ARG A 70 -20.17 -15.08 -0.88
N GLU A 71 -20.22 -15.92 0.15
CA GLU A 71 -21.27 -15.91 1.16
C GLU A 71 -20.76 -15.26 2.44
N TYR A 72 -21.67 -14.56 3.13
CA TYR A 72 -21.32 -13.74 4.30
C TYR A 72 -22.30 -14.01 5.43
N ARG A 73 -21.77 -14.07 6.66
CA ARG A 73 -22.55 -14.15 7.90
C ARG A 73 -21.92 -13.27 8.96
N TYR A 74 -22.59 -12.23 9.34
CA TYR A 74 -22.22 -11.44 10.53
C TYR A 74 -22.87 -12.05 11.77
N LEU A 75 -22.10 -12.20 12.86
CA LEU A 75 -22.52 -12.73 14.14
C LEU A 75 -22.09 -11.82 15.26
N THR A 76 -22.92 -11.69 16.31
CA THR A 76 -22.45 -11.23 17.62
C THR A 76 -22.53 -12.41 18.57
N LEU A 77 -21.38 -12.89 19.04
CA LEU A 77 -21.31 -14.04 19.94
C LEU A 77 -21.88 -13.68 21.33
N PRO A 78 -22.26 -14.68 22.16
CA PRO A 78 -22.76 -14.43 23.51
C PRO A 78 -21.81 -13.63 24.42
N ASN A 79 -20.50 -13.70 24.20
CA ASN A 79 -19.51 -12.84 24.88
C ASN A 79 -19.37 -11.46 24.22
N GLN A 80 -20.26 -11.08 23.30
CA GLN A 80 -20.34 -9.81 22.56
C GLN A 80 -19.23 -9.57 21.53
N LEU A 81 -18.38 -10.56 21.24
CA LEU A 81 -17.41 -10.46 20.16
C LEU A 81 -18.14 -10.42 18.81
N ARG A 82 -17.81 -9.43 17.97
CA ARG A 82 -18.38 -9.28 16.62
C ARG A 82 -17.60 -10.16 15.66
N VAL A 83 -18.28 -10.92 14.81
CA VAL A 83 -17.65 -11.84 13.89
C VAL A 83 -18.25 -11.70 12.49
N LEU A 84 -17.41 -11.58 11.48
CA LEU A 84 -17.78 -11.71 10.08
C LEU A 84 -17.15 -12.99 9.50
N LEU A 85 -17.98 -13.95 9.13
CA LEU A 85 -17.58 -15.16 8.43
C LEU A 85 -17.77 -14.97 6.93
N VAL A 86 -16.79 -15.39 6.14
CA VAL A 86 -16.81 -15.29 4.68
C VAL A 86 -16.43 -16.63 4.06
N SER A 87 -17.38 -17.21 3.33
CA SER A 87 -17.18 -18.43 2.55
C SER A 87 -16.90 -18.07 1.09
N ASP A 88 -15.71 -18.41 0.59
CA ASP A 88 -15.26 -18.22 -0.78
C ASP A 88 -14.77 -19.55 -1.35
N SER A 89 -15.64 -20.30 -2.01
CA SER A 89 -15.33 -21.61 -2.58
C SER A 89 -14.18 -21.59 -3.62
N ALA A 90 -13.87 -20.42 -4.15
CA ALA A 90 -12.81 -20.24 -5.16
C ALA A 90 -11.44 -19.90 -4.55
N THR A 91 -11.38 -19.58 -3.25
CA THR A 91 -10.10 -19.23 -2.63
C THR A 91 -9.23 -20.45 -2.37
N ASP A 92 -7.95 -20.33 -2.62
CA ASP A 92 -6.91 -21.32 -2.35
C ASP A 92 -6.21 -21.10 -1.00
N LYS A 93 -6.44 -19.93 -0.38
CA LYS A 93 -5.95 -19.59 0.96
C LYS A 93 -7.09 -19.13 1.86
N SER A 94 -6.95 -19.40 3.15
CA SER A 94 -7.76 -18.82 4.21
C SER A 94 -7.04 -17.68 4.89
N ALA A 95 -7.79 -16.80 5.52
CA ALA A 95 -7.24 -15.70 6.31
C ALA A 95 -8.13 -15.36 7.50
N ALA A 96 -7.52 -14.81 8.54
CA ALA A 96 -8.24 -14.23 9.66
C ALA A 96 -7.60 -12.91 10.11
N ALA A 97 -8.43 -12.00 10.61
CA ALA A 97 -8.00 -10.79 11.29
C ALA A 97 -8.88 -10.54 12.51
N LEU A 98 -8.26 -10.10 13.61
CA LEU A 98 -8.94 -9.64 14.80
C LEU A 98 -8.46 -8.24 15.15
N SER A 99 -9.40 -7.30 15.20
CA SER A 99 -9.15 -5.93 15.65
C SER A 99 -9.64 -5.76 17.09
N VAL A 100 -8.76 -5.31 17.95
CA VAL A 100 -9.09 -4.85 19.30
C VAL A 100 -9.27 -3.34 19.22
N TYR A 101 -10.44 -2.82 19.60
CA TYR A 101 -10.76 -1.38 19.49
C TYR A 101 -10.16 -0.61 20.68
N ARG A 102 -8.88 -0.82 20.85
CA ARG A 102 -7.96 -0.15 21.76
C ARG A 102 -6.64 0.06 21.06
N GLY A 103 -6.15 1.27 21.08
CA GLY A 103 -4.89 1.69 20.47
C GLY A 103 -4.20 2.72 21.35
N SER A 104 -3.31 3.51 20.79
CA SER A 104 -2.48 4.45 21.54
C SER A 104 -3.27 5.59 22.22
N PHE A 105 -4.51 5.91 21.81
CA PHE A 105 -5.38 6.83 22.57
C PHE A 105 -5.66 6.36 24.00
N HIS A 106 -5.62 5.07 24.23
CA HIS A 106 -6.02 4.45 25.49
C HIS A 106 -4.86 4.18 26.45
N GLU A 107 -3.63 4.46 26.00
CA GLU A 107 -2.43 4.25 26.83
C GLU A 107 -2.41 5.18 28.05
N PRO A 108 -1.84 4.76 29.18
CA PRO A 108 -1.59 5.67 30.27
C PRO A 108 -0.50 6.69 29.88
N ASP A 109 -0.63 7.93 30.35
CA ASP A 109 0.31 9.03 30.05
C ASP A 109 1.76 8.69 30.43
N THR A 110 1.93 7.78 31.41
CA THR A 110 3.25 7.35 31.90
C THR A 110 3.92 6.29 31.04
N ARG A 111 3.23 5.73 30.04
CA ARG A 111 3.69 4.61 29.22
C ARG A 111 3.32 4.76 27.74
N PRO A 112 3.76 5.82 27.05
CA PRO A 112 3.55 5.96 25.61
C PRO A 112 4.21 4.80 24.83
N GLY A 113 3.48 4.18 23.90
CA GLY A 113 3.91 3.01 23.13
C GLY A 113 3.62 1.67 23.80
N LEU A 114 2.83 1.64 24.91
CA LEU A 114 2.47 0.38 25.59
C LEU A 114 1.56 -0.51 24.74
N ALA A 115 0.63 0.06 23.98
CA ALA A 115 -0.26 -0.70 23.09
C ALA A 115 0.53 -1.38 21.97
N HIS A 116 1.47 -0.66 21.35
CA HIS A 116 2.39 -1.20 20.35
C HIS A 116 3.33 -2.26 20.95
N PHE A 117 3.81 -2.04 22.16
CA PHE A 117 4.64 -3.02 22.84
C PHE A 117 3.85 -4.31 23.17
N LEU A 118 2.58 -4.22 23.57
CA LEU A 118 1.72 -5.39 23.75
C LEU A 118 1.49 -6.13 22.44
N GLU A 119 1.34 -5.39 21.31
CA GLU A 119 1.23 -6.00 19.98
C GLU A 119 2.38 -6.97 19.73
N HIS A 120 3.65 -6.55 19.98
CA HIS A 120 4.83 -7.40 19.85
C HIS A 120 4.77 -8.61 20.78
N MET A 121 4.43 -8.39 22.04
CA MET A 121 4.44 -9.42 23.06
C MET A 121 3.45 -10.56 22.85
N LEU A 122 2.33 -10.31 22.12
CA LEU A 122 1.34 -11.36 21.85
C LEU A 122 1.86 -12.43 20.87
N PHE A 123 2.85 -12.12 20.03
CA PHE A 123 3.46 -13.11 19.12
C PHE A 123 4.44 -14.05 19.80
N ILE A 124 4.87 -13.74 21.03
CA ILE A 124 5.96 -14.46 21.71
C ILE A 124 5.53 -15.85 22.15
N GLY A 125 4.28 -16.01 22.62
CA GLY A 125 3.75 -17.32 23.00
C GLY A 125 2.48 -17.22 23.84
N THR A 126 1.79 -18.35 23.95
CA THR A 126 0.56 -18.51 24.73
C THR A 126 0.70 -19.70 25.66
N GLU A 127 -0.20 -19.84 26.64
CA GLU A 127 -0.18 -21.01 27.55
C GLU A 127 -0.22 -22.33 26.77
N LYS A 128 -1.01 -22.39 25.70
CA LYS A 128 -1.14 -23.59 24.85
C LYS A 128 0.07 -23.80 23.92
N TYR A 129 0.67 -22.72 23.45
CA TYR A 129 1.79 -22.72 22.49
C TYR A 129 2.96 -21.88 23.06
N PRO A 130 3.68 -22.40 24.06
CA PRO A 130 4.66 -21.60 24.79
C PRO A 130 5.98 -21.36 24.04
N GLN A 131 6.21 -22.10 22.95
CA GLN A 131 7.45 -21.97 22.18
C GLN A 131 7.44 -20.65 21.40
N VAL A 132 8.48 -19.85 21.56
CA VAL A 132 8.70 -18.58 20.86
C VAL A 132 8.70 -18.82 19.36
N ASP A 133 8.14 -17.85 18.60
CA ASP A 133 8.02 -17.86 17.15
C ASP A 133 7.22 -19.04 16.56
N SER A 134 6.64 -19.93 17.40
CA SER A 134 5.92 -21.12 16.92
C SER A 134 4.72 -20.76 16.02
N PHE A 135 4.06 -19.64 16.27
CA PHE A 135 2.98 -19.14 15.40
C PHE A 135 3.55 -18.77 14.02
N GLN A 136 4.57 -17.91 13.99
CA GLN A 136 5.18 -17.44 12.74
C GLN A 136 5.76 -18.59 11.91
N GLN A 137 6.41 -19.56 12.59
CA GLN A 137 6.94 -20.76 11.93
C GLN A 137 5.82 -21.60 11.33
N TYR A 138 4.72 -21.83 12.07
CA TYR A 138 3.58 -22.59 11.58
C TYR A 138 2.91 -21.92 10.37
N ILE A 139 2.67 -20.60 10.42
CA ILE A 139 2.09 -19.84 9.32
C ILE A 139 2.97 -19.92 8.07
N THR A 140 4.27 -19.67 8.21
CA THR A 140 5.23 -19.67 7.09
C THR A 140 5.40 -21.06 6.48
N ALA A 141 5.49 -22.12 7.29
CA ALA A 141 5.59 -23.51 6.83
C ALA A 141 4.35 -23.96 6.04
N ASN A 142 3.21 -23.32 6.27
CA ASN A 142 1.96 -23.59 5.55
C ASN A 142 1.67 -22.52 4.45
N GLY A 143 2.70 -21.85 3.93
CA GLY A 143 2.62 -20.94 2.78
C GLY A 143 1.93 -19.61 3.10
N GLY A 144 1.77 -19.29 4.38
CA GLY A 144 1.13 -18.08 4.86
C GLY A 144 2.08 -16.95 5.24
N SER A 145 1.47 -15.87 5.68
CA SER A 145 2.11 -14.69 6.27
C SER A 145 1.26 -14.16 7.42
N SER A 146 1.88 -13.47 8.38
CA SER A 146 1.18 -12.79 9.46
C SER A 146 1.79 -11.44 9.72
N ASN A 147 1.00 -10.52 10.26
CA ASN A 147 1.44 -9.21 10.70
C ASN A 147 0.41 -8.64 11.69
N ALA A 148 0.76 -7.50 12.29
CA ALA A 148 -0.14 -6.67 13.06
C ALA A 148 0.21 -5.19 12.89
N TYR A 149 -0.61 -4.30 13.43
CA TYR A 149 -0.31 -2.89 13.57
C TYR A 149 -1.15 -2.27 14.69
N THR A 150 -0.59 -1.25 15.34
CA THR A 150 -1.26 -0.42 16.33
C THR A 150 -1.57 0.95 15.74
N ALA A 151 -2.85 1.32 15.71
CA ALA A 151 -3.35 2.64 15.35
C ALA A 151 -3.64 3.48 16.61
N LEU A 152 -4.22 4.67 16.40
CA LEU A 152 -4.62 5.54 17.50
C LEU A 152 -5.76 4.92 18.34
N ASP A 153 -6.76 4.34 17.67
CA ASP A 153 -8.01 3.84 18.26
C ASP A 153 -8.13 2.31 18.29
N HIS A 154 -7.28 1.57 17.58
CA HIS A 154 -7.32 0.11 17.54
C HIS A 154 -5.97 -0.54 17.29
N THR A 155 -5.86 -1.84 17.63
CA THR A 155 -4.75 -2.72 17.27
C THR A 155 -5.29 -3.91 16.49
N ASN A 156 -4.70 -4.20 15.32
CA ASN A 156 -5.22 -5.20 14.38
C ASN A 156 -4.18 -6.28 14.09
N TYR A 157 -4.54 -7.54 14.30
CA TYR A 157 -3.72 -8.74 14.10
C TYR A 157 -4.29 -9.54 12.94
N PHE A 158 -3.46 -10.08 12.05
CA PHE A 158 -3.96 -10.83 10.89
C PHE A 158 -2.94 -11.82 10.32
N PHE A 159 -3.48 -12.85 9.66
CA PHE A 159 -2.68 -13.82 8.94
C PHE A 159 -3.44 -14.40 7.75
N ASP A 160 -2.70 -14.97 6.79
CA ASP A 160 -3.23 -15.91 5.80
C ASP A 160 -2.50 -17.26 5.91
N ILE A 161 -3.12 -18.32 5.37
CA ILE A 161 -2.59 -19.66 5.43
C ILE A 161 -3.28 -20.55 4.38
N LYS A 162 -2.68 -21.67 3.99
CA LYS A 162 -3.39 -22.65 3.14
C LYS A 162 -4.66 -23.17 3.83
N ASN A 163 -5.73 -23.43 3.07
CA ASN A 163 -7.05 -23.80 3.59
C ASN A 163 -7.02 -24.97 4.61
N SER A 164 -6.22 -26.02 4.32
CA SER A 164 -6.15 -27.20 5.18
C SER A 164 -5.48 -26.96 6.55
N ALA A 165 -4.81 -25.85 6.74
CA ALA A 165 -4.12 -25.49 7.98
C ALA A 165 -4.85 -24.40 8.79
N LEU A 166 -6.03 -23.94 8.34
CA LEU A 166 -6.76 -22.86 8.99
C LEU A 166 -7.14 -23.20 10.44
N ALA A 167 -7.61 -24.39 10.72
CA ALA A 167 -8.11 -24.75 12.05
C ALA A 167 -7.03 -24.60 13.13
N GLU A 168 -5.83 -25.12 12.89
CA GLU A 168 -4.71 -24.98 13.83
C GLU A 168 -4.17 -23.54 13.82
N GLY A 169 -4.15 -22.86 12.66
CA GLY A 169 -3.77 -21.46 12.57
C GLY A 169 -4.67 -20.56 13.42
N LEU A 170 -5.99 -20.75 13.35
CA LEU A 170 -6.98 -20.04 14.17
C LEU A 170 -6.86 -20.37 15.65
N ASP A 171 -6.61 -21.63 16.00
CA ASP A 171 -6.45 -22.04 17.40
C ASP A 171 -5.23 -21.35 18.02
N ARG A 172 -4.08 -21.32 17.32
CA ARG A 172 -2.89 -20.59 17.76
C ARG A 172 -3.16 -19.07 17.87
N PHE A 173 -3.85 -18.50 16.89
CA PHE A 173 -4.19 -17.09 16.83
C PHE A 173 -5.18 -16.68 17.93
N GLY A 174 -6.21 -17.50 18.17
CA GLY A 174 -7.21 -17.24 19.20
C GLY A 174 -6.61 -17.16 20.61
N HIS A 175 -5.59 -17.96 20.88
CA HIS A 175 -4.91 -17.97 22.17
C HIS A 175 -4.12 -16.68 22.47
N PHE A 176 -3.81 -15.83 21.47
CA PHE A 176 -3.30 -14.46 21.71
C PHE A 176 -4.25 -13.63 22.58
N PHE A 177 -5.56 -13.86 22.45
CA PHE A 177 -6.62 -13.10 23.12
C PHE A 177 -7.24 -13.84 24.32
N ILE A 178 -6.91 -15.12 24.50
CA ILE A 178 -7.44 -15.97 25.57
C ILE A 178 -6.43 -16.02 26.73
N ASP A 179 -5.20 -16.42 26.46
CA ASP A 179 -4.18 -16.74 27.47
C ASP A 179 -2.73 -16.48 27.00
N PRO A 180 -2.39 -15.24 26.58
CA PRO A 180 -1.01 -14.91 26.21
C PRO A 180 -0.10 -15.03 27.42
N LEU A 181 1.11 -15.55 27.21
CA LEU A 181 2.08 -15.72 28.29
C LEU A 181 2.69 -14.37 28.76
N LEU A 182 2.86 -13.42 27.85
CA LEU A 182 3.56 -12.15 28.10
C LEU A 182 4.84 -12.39 28.89
N SER A 183 5.63 -13.37 28.47
CA SER A 183 6.75 -13.95 29.25
C SER A 183 7.78 -12.89 29.67
N PRO A 184 8.09 -12.75 30.96
CA PRO A 184 9.06 -11.76 31.48
C PRO A 184 10.46 -11.90 30.85
N GLU A 185 10.82 -13.12 30.47
CA GLU A 185 12.10 -13.46 29.82
C GLU A 185 12.31 -12.69 28.51
N TYR A 186 11.22 -12.38 27.77
CA TYR A 186 11.29 -11.72 26.46
C TYR A 186 10.98 -10.23 26.50
N VAL A 187 10.57 -9.68 27.64
CA VAL A 187 10.20 -8.27 27.79
C VAL A 187 11.36 -7.35 27.37
N GLU A 188 12.57 -7.58 27.90
CA GLU A 188 13.73 -6.73 27.55
C GLU A 188 14.11 -6.87 26.07
N ARG A 189 13.97 -8.07 25.51
CA ARG A 189 14.21 -8.31 24.09
C ARG A 189 13.26 -7.52 23.21
N GLU A 190 11.97 -7.58 23.49
CA GLU A 190 10.96 -6.88 22.69
C GLU A 190 11.00 -5.36 22.89
N LYS A 191 11.40 -4.87 24.04
CA LYS A 191 11.71 -3.44 24.24
C LYS A 191 12.81 -2.97 23.29
N ASN A 192 13.87 -3.78 23.13
CA ASN A 192 14.94 -3.48 22.17
C ASN A 192 14.44 -3.54 20.72
N ALA A 193 13.52 -4.45 20.38
CA ALA A 193 12.92 -4.53 19.06
C ALA A 193 12.10 -3.27 18.73
N VAL A 194 11.21 -2.83 19.64
CA VAL A 194 10.43 -1.60 19.51
C VAL A 194 11.35 -0.37 19.41
N HIS A 195 12.39 -0.31 20.23
CA HIS A 195 13.38 0.78 20.17
C HIS A 195 14.14 0.81 18.84
N SER A 196 14.53 -0.35 18.32
CA SER A 196 15.19 -0.46 17.01
C SER A 196 14.26 -0.02 15.87
N GLU A 197 12.97 -0.31 15.98
CA GLU A 197 11.97 0.19 15.03
C GLU A 197 11.86 1.73 15.08
N TYR A 198 11.79 2.30 16.28
CA TYR A 198 11.81 3.75 16.46
C TYR A 198 13.07 4.39 15.87
N GLN A 199 14.26 3.84 16.16
CA GLN A 199 15.53 4.33 15.63
C GLN A 199 15.58 4.29 14.09
N MET A 200 15.03 3.25 13.47
CA MET A 200 14.95 3.15 12.02
C MET A 200 14.09 4.27 11.39
N GLN A 201 13.13 4.83 12.14
CA GLN A 201 12.24 5.88 11.65
C GLN A 201 12.75 7.31 11.91
N ILE A 202 13.83 7.49 12.65
CA ILE A 202 14.24 8.81 13.19
C ILE A 202 14.54 9.86 12.10
N LYS A 203 14.95 9.42 10.91
CA LYS A 203 15.21 10.27 9.73
C LYS A 203 14.08 10.21 8.68
N ASP A 204 12.96 9.55 8.98
CA ASP A 204 11.83 9.47 8.06
C ASP A 204 10.96 10.73 8.15
N ASP A 205 10.87 11.51 7.07
CA ASP A 205 10.14 12.79 7.03
C ASP A 205 8.63 12.64 7.29
N GLY A 206 8.06 11.47 7.01
CA GLY A 206 6.67 11.19 7.34
C GLY A 206 6.44 11.09 8.84
N TRP A 207 7.26 10.31 9.55
CA TRP A 207 7.20 10.21 11.01
C TRP A 207 7.58 11.53 11.70
N ARG A 208 8.59 12.22 11.19
CA ARG A 208 9.02 13.53 11.67
C ARG A 208 7.89 14.55 11.57
N GLY A 209 7.26 14.67 10.41
CA GLY A 209 6.10 15.54 10.21
C GLY A 209 4.92 15.16 11.09
N TYR A 210 4.60 13.87 11.19
CA TYR A 210 3.52 13.37 12.05
C TYR A 210 3.73 13.71 13.53
N MET A 211 4.95 13.63 14.03
CA MET A 211 5.24 13.98 15.43
C MET A 211 5.22 15.48 15.68
N VAL A 212 5.58 16.29 14.66
CA VAL A 212 5.44 17.75 14.72
C VAL A 212 3.97 18.17 14.66
N SER A 213 3.14 17.56 13.81
CA SER A 213 1.72 17.90 13.73
C SER A 213 0.97 17.67 15.04
N LYS A 214 1.40 16.66 15.82
CA LYS A 214 0.86 16.41 17.18
C LYS A 214 1.09 17.56 18.17
N GLN A 215 2.10 18.41 17.93
CA GLN A 215 2.37 19.59 18.78
C GLN A 215 1.32 20.69 18.65
N ALA A 216 0.48 20.63 17.60
CA ALA A 216 -0.67 21.55 17.44
C ALA A 216 -1.97 21.04 18.06
N LEU A 217 -1.99 19.80 18.55
CA LEU A 217 -3.17 19.24 19.21
C LEU A 217 -3.38 19.86 20.59
N ASN A 218 -4.62 19.81 21.06
CA ASN A 218 -4.93 20.10 22.45
C ASN A 218 -4.09 19.17 23.36
N PRO A 219 -3.26 19.71 24.25
CA PRO A 219 -2.37 18.90 25.11
C PRO A 219 -3.09 17.92 26.04
N GLN A 220 -4.40 18.10 26.26
CA GLN A 220 -5.21 17.18 27.02
C GLN A 220 -5.74 16.01 26.17
N HIS A 221 -5.71 16.13 24.84
CA HIS A 221 -6.15 15.08 23.95
C HIS A 221 -5.09 13.97 23.85
N PRO A 222 -5.44 12.67 24.00
CA PRO A 222 -4.47 11.58 24.01
C PRO A 222 -3.66 11.46 22.69
N GLY A 223 -4.16 12.04 21.61
CA GLY A 223 -3.49 12.07 20.31
C GLY A 223 -2.14 12.76 20.28
N HIS A 224 -1.85 13.64 21.25
CA HIS A 224 -0.58 14.38 21.31
C HIS A 224 0.62 13.51 21.73
N ARG A 225 0.39 12.31 22.28
CA ARG A 225 1.44 11.44 22.81
C ARG A 225 2.31 10.81 21.74
N PHE A 226 3.53 10.44 22.12
CA PHE A 226 4.38 9.54 21.34
C PHE A 226 3.74 8.14 21.26
N THR A 227 3.83 7.45 20.13
CA THR A 227 3.04 6.24 19.91
C THR A 227 3.85 4.98 19.59
N ILE A 228 5.14 5.12 19.19
CA ILE A 228 5.95 3.96 18.82
C ILE A 228 6.42 3.20 20.07
N GLY A 229 6.85 3.92 21.07
CA GLY A 229 7.58 3.37 22.22
C GLY A 229 9.09 3.44 22.03
N SER A 230 9.80 3.50 23.14
CA SER A 230 11.28 3.54 23.20
C SER A 230 11.77 2.94 24.50
N LEU A 231 13.09 2.74 24.64
CA LEU A 231 13.69 2.32 25.91
C LEU A 231 13.43 3.34 27.04
N ASP A 232 13.19 4.62 26.72
CA ASP A 232 12.86 5.65 27.70
C ASP A 232 11.41 5.59 28.15
N THR A 233 10.47 5.34 27.24
CA THR A 233 9.04 5.27 27.58
C THR A 233 8.66 3.92 28.21
N LEU A 234 9.36 2.84 27.84
CA LEU A 234 9.14 1.47 28.31
C LEU A 234 10.14 1.04 29.39
N LYS A 235 10.81 2.00 30.07
CA LYS A 235 11.81 1.72 31.14
C LYS A 235 11.19 1.13 32.40
N GLY A 236 12.00 0.39 33.16
CA GLY A 236 11.58 -0.20 34.42
C GLY A 236 10.69 -1.42 34.28
N ASP A 237 9.86 -1.73 35.26
CA ASP A 237 8.97 -2.89 35.27
C ASP A 237 7.73 -2.64 34.42
N VAL A 238 7.88 -2.86 33.11
CA VAL A 238 6.80 -2.72 32.15
C VAL A 238 5.90 -3.97 32.12
N LYS A 239 6.36 -5.11 32.66
CA LYS A 239 5.56 -6.36 32.63
C LYS A 239 4.27 -6.22 33.41
N ALA A 240 4.31 -5.64 34.59
CA ALA A 240 3.11 -5.40 35.39
C ALA A 240 2.15 -4.42 34.69
N ASP A 241 2.67 -3.45 33.93
CA ASP A 241 1.86 -2.53 33.14
C ASP A 241 1.21 -3.23 31.94
N LEU A 242 1.95 -4.16 31.27
CA LEU A 242 1.39 -5.00 30.19
C LEU A 242 0.25 -5.90 30.67
N ASP A 243 0.45 -6.61 31.80
CA ASP A 243 -0.57 -7.50 32.35
C ASP A 243 -1.85 -6.73 32.68
N ARG A 244 -1.67 -5.57 33.32
CA ARG A 244 -2.80 -4.69 33.65
C ARG A 244 -3.47 -4.17 32.37
N TRP A 245 -2.69 -3.67 31.41
CA TRP A 245 -3.21 -3.16 30.15
C TRP A 245 -4.00 -4.22 29.40
N PHE A 246 -3.47 -5.44 29.26
CA PHE A 246 -4.20 -6.55 28.63
C PHE A 246 -5.49 -6.88 29.39
N ALA A 247 -5.41 -6.98 30.71
CA ALA A 247 -6.55 -7.29 31.55
C ALA A 247 -7.65 -6.22 31.51
N GLU A 248 -7.31 -4.95 31.36
CA GLU A 248 -8.25 -3.83 31.36
C GLU A 248 -8.81 -3.50 29.96
N ASN A 249 -8.08 -3.80 28.87
CA ASN A 249 -8.40 -3.31 27.52
C ASN A 249 -8.72 -4.41 26.51
N TYR A 250 -8.26 -5.65 26.70
CA TYR A 250 -8.54 -6.75 25.77
C TYR A 250 -9.80 -7.49 26.22
N SER A 251 -10.94 -7.09 25.69
CA SER A 251 -12.26 -7.58 26.05
C SER A 251 -13.08 -7.88 24.81
N ALA A 252 -13.78 -8.99 24.80
CA ALA A 252 -14.56 -9.49 23.66
C ALA A 252 -15.57 -8.45 23.12
N ASP A 253 -16.17 -7.63 24.00
CA ASP A 253 -17.11 -6.55 23.63
C ASP A 253 -16.45 -5.40 22.85
N GLN A 254 -15.10 -5.34 22.86
CA GLN A 254 -14.28 -4.38 22.13
C GLN A 254 -13.42 -5.06 21.07
N MET A 255 -13.92 -6.16 20.48
CA MET A 255 -13.19 -6.90 19.45
C MET A 255 -14.06 -7.21 18.24
N GLY A 256 -13.43 -7.27 17.06
CA GLY A 256 -14.04 -7.70 15.82
C GLY A 256 -13.16 -8.70 15.08
N LEU A 257 -13.70 -9.88 14.80
CA LEU A 257 -13.03 -10.97 14.09
C LEU A 257 -13.60 -11.13 12.69
N VAL A 258 -12.73 -11.28 11.71
CA VAL A 258 -13.11 -11.65 10.33
C VAL A 258 -12.36 -12.92 9.94
N VAL A 259 -13.08 -13.93 9.46
CA VAL A 259 -12.50 -15.18 8.96
C VAL A 259 -13.00 -15.44 7.55
N LEU A 260 -12.08 -15.64 6.61
CA LEU A 260 -12.36 -15.98 5.22
C LEU A 260 -11.70 -17.33 4.86
N SER A 261 -12.48 -18.23 4.26
CA SER A 261 -12.00 -19.55 3.84
C SER A 261 -12.87 -20.11 2.70
N ASN A 262 -12.43 -21.23 2.12
CA ASN A 262 -13.24 -22.02 1.21
C ASN A 262 -14.23 -22.98 1.91
N ALA A 263 -14.21 -23.03 3.23
CA ALA A 263 -15.19 -23.80 4.02
C ALA A 263 -16.57 -23.14 4.00
N SER A 264 -17.63 -23.92 4.26
CA SER A 264 -18.97 -23.39 4.38
C SER A 264 -19.10 -22.44 5.59
N LEU A 265 -20.10 -21.54 5.60
CA LEU A 265 -20.36 -20.65 6.72
C LEU A 265 -20.66 -21.43 8.02
N ASP A 266 -21.30 -22.61 7.91
CA ASP A 266 -21.61 -23.45 9.07
C ASP A 266 -20.35 -24.09 9.65
N ASP A 267 -19.45 -24.59 8.79
CA ASP A 267 -18.16 -25.14 9.21
C ASP A 267 -17.28 -24.07 9.86
N LEU A 268 -17.27 -22.85 9.27
CA LEU A 268 -16.55 -21.71 9.84
C LEU A 268 -17.11 -21.31 11.20
N GLN A 269 -18.42 -21.26 11.34
CA GLN A 269 -19.04 -20.96 12.63
C GLN A 269 -18.73 -22.03 13.67
N ALA A 270 -18.81 -23.31 13.30
CA ALA A 270 -18.49 -24.42 14.19
C ALA A 270 -17.01 -24.41 14.64
N LEU A 271 -16.10 -23.86 13.81
CA LEU A 271 -14.69 -23.71 14.15
C LEU A 271 -14.45 -22.48 15.05
N VAL A 272 -15.07 -21.34 14.72
CA VAL A 272 -14.80 -20.03 15.34
C VAL A 272 -15.48 -19.89 16.70
N GLU A 273 -16.76 -20.25 16.80
CA GLU A 273 -17.58 -19.99 17.99
C GLU A 273 -17.03 -20.65 19.26
N PRO A 274 -16.71 -21.96 19.30
CA PRO A 274 -16.20 -22.59 20.52
C PRO A 274 -14.84 -22.06 20.98
N LEU A 275 -14.04 -21.54 20.05
CA LEU A 275 -12.72 -20.98 20.34
C LEU A 275 -12.84 -19.56 20.89
N PHE A 276 -13.49 -18.67 20.15
CA PHE A 276 -13.53 -17.24 20.49
C PHE A 276 -14.54 -16.91 21.60
N MET A 277 -15.46 -17.80 21.93
CA MET A 277 -16.27 -17.73 23.16
C MET A 277 -15.42 -17.75 24.42
N LYS A 278 -14.18 -18.27 24.36
CA LYS A 278 -13.25 -18.29 25.50
C LYS A 278 -12.58 -16.93 25.75
N VAL A 279 -12.63 -16.01 24.77
CA VAL A 279 -12.12 -14.65 24.97
C VAL A 279 -12.93 -13.96 26.04
N PRO A 280 -12.29 -13.44 27.12
CA PRO A 280 -13.01 -12.84 28.23
C PRO A 280 -13.78 -11.59 27.79
N ASN A 281 -15.05 -11.52 28.18
CA ASN A 281 -15.84 -10.27 28.14
C ASN A 281 -15.78 -9.60 29.51
N ARG A 282 -15.22 -8.40 29.55
CA ARG A 282 -15.06 -7.58 30.77
C ARG A 282 -16.07 -6.43 30.82
N ASN A 283 -16.92 -6.29 29.79
CA ASN A 283 -17.93 -5.23 29.65
C ASN A 283 -17.34 -3.82 29.80
N ILE A 284 -16.22 -3.58 29.13
CA ILE A 284 -15.50 -2.30 29.25
C ILE A 284 -16.12 -1.18 28.39
N GLY A 285 -16.90 -1.54 27.36
CA GLY A 285 -17.53 -0.57 26.45
C GLY A 285 -16.54 0.23 25.59
N PRO A 286 -17.03 1.13 24.74
CA PRO A 286 -16.20 2.07 23.99
C PRO A 286 -15.53 3.06 24.95
N ASN A 287 -14.36 3.57 24.57
CA ASN A 287 -13.60 4.54 25.34
C ASN A 287 -12.95 5.56 24.37
N ASP A 288 -13.80 6.31 23.67
CA ASP A 288 -13.35 7.36 22.76
C ASP A 288 -12.87 8.58 23.54
N PRO A 289 -11.91 9.38 23.02
CA PRO A 289 -11.47 10.61 23.66
C PRO A 289 -12.65 11.59 23.86
N GLU A 290 -12.85 12.05 25.09
CA GLU A 290 -13.90 13.03 25.42
C GLU A 290 -13.46 14.49 25.17
N VAL A 291 -12.14 14.72 25.11
CA VAL A 291 -11.55 16.04 24.91
C VAL A 291 -11.37 16.30 23.42
N PRO A 292 -11.79 17.47 22.90
CA PRO A 292 -11.61 17.78 21.48
C PRO A 292 -10.14 17.86 21.09
N ALA A 293 -9.81 17.35 19.89
CA ALA A 293 -8.45 17.37 19.35
C ALA A 293 -7.91 18.79 19.12
N TYR A 294 -8.80 19.72 18.76
CA TYR A 294 -8.50 21.13 18.55
C TYR A 294 -9.57 22.00 19.24
N THR A 295 -9.15 23.15 19.75
CA THR A 295 -10.00 24.20 20.31
C THR A 295 -9.58 25.55 19.74
N ASP A 296 -10.28 26.61 20.07
CA ASP A 296 -9.92 27.99 19.69
C ASP A 296 -8.55 28.44 20.24
N GLU A 297 -7.98 27.68 21.20
CA GLU A 297 -6.62 27.93 21.69
C GLU A 297 -5.55 27.36 20.75
N GLN A 298 -5.87 26.33 19.98
CA GLN A 298 -4.94 25.71 19.03
C GLN A 298 -5.05 26.27 17.61
N LEU A 299 -6.19 26.83 17.24
CA LEU A 299 -6.47 27.33 15.89
C LEU A 299 -6.93 28.79 15.88
N PRO A 300 -6.65 29.54 14.81
CA PRO A 300 -5.81 29.15 13.68
C PRO A 300 -4.33 29.11 14.02
N ALA A 301 -3.58 28.27 13.32
CA ALA A 301 -2.13 28.13 13.55
C ALA A 301 -1.36 27.76 12.28
N MET A 302 -0.09 28.16 12.26
CA MET A 302 0.87 27.71 11.25
C MET A 302 2.06 27.04 11.92
N ILE A 303 2.33 25.80 11.53
CA ILE A 303 3.54 25.05 11.88
C ILE A 303 4.54 25.17 10.74
N THR A 304 5.79 25.43 11.07
CA THR A 304 6.91 25.29 10.13
C THR A 304 7.90 24.30 10.70
N SER A 305 8.36 23.34 9.88
CA SER A 305 9.26 22.27 10.34
C SER A 305 10.35 21.95 9.33
N GLN A 306 11.41 21.27 9.82
CA GLN A 306 12.52 20.83 8.98
C GLN A 306 12.29 19.43 8.43
N THR A 307 12.52 19.25 7.11
CA THR A 307 12.61 17.93 6.44
C THR A 307 14.07 17.47 6.30
N GLN A 308 14.27 16.15 6.24
CA GLN A 308 15.55 15.54 5.89
C GLN A 308 15.78 15.56 4.37
N LYS A 309 14.74 15.27 3.61
CA LYS A 309 14.76 15.28 2.15
C LYS A 309 14.64 16.71 1.60
N ASN A 310 15.18 16.90 0.42
CA ASN A 310 15.02 18.15 -0.33
C ASN A 310 13.62 18.20 -0.96
N ALA A 311 12.60 18.46 -0.12
CA ALA A 311 11.21 18.56 -0.51
C ALA A 311 10.53 19.65 0.32
N VAL A 312 9.66 20.44 -0.32
CA VAL A 312 8.85 21.47 0.35
C VAL A 312 7.40 21.05 0.28
N ARG A 313 6.76 20.89 1.44
CA ARG A 313 5.38 20.43 1.55
C ARG A 313 4.55 21.44 2.31
N LEU A 314 3.39 21.75 1.77
CA LEU A 314 2.38 22.58 2.41
C LEU A 314 1.11 21.76 2.59
N SER A 315 0.63 21.68 3.83
CA SER A 315 -0.69 21.12 4.16
C SER A 315 -1.56 22.22 4.75
N VAL A 316 -2.80 22.31 4.27
CA VAL A 316 -3.82 23.23 4.80
C VAL A 316 -5.00 22.38 5.24
N SER A 317 -5.18 22.23 6.55
CA SER A 317 -6.11 21.30 7.16
C SER A 317 -7.20 22.03 7.95
N PHE A 318 -8.43 21.55 7.80
CA PHE A 318 -9.60 22.08 8.49
C PHE A 318 -10.19 20.97 9.37
N PRO A 319 -10.16 21.08 10.70
CA PRO A 319 -10.94 20.22 11.57
C PRO A 319 -12.44 20.41 11.30
N ILE A 320 -13.10 19.28 11.03
CA ILE A 320 -14.55 19.19 10.79
C ILE A 320 -15.14 18.11 11.67
N PRO A 321 -16.45 18.10 11.93
CA PRO A 321 -17.10 16.98 12.61
C PRO A 321 -16.83 15.67 11.90
N SER A 322 -16.80 14.59 12.67
CA SER A 322 -16.64 13.24 12.13
C SER A 322 -17.57 12.98 10.94
N THR A 323 -17.01 12.48 9.85
CA THR A 323 -17.79 12.14 8.64
C THR A 323 -18.48 10.79 8.75
N LEU A 324 -18.14 9.98 9.76
CA LEU A 324 -18.68 8.64 9.98
C LEU A 324 -20.22 8.61 10.06
N PRO A 325 -20.94 9.53 10.75
CA PRO A 325 -22.39 9.56 10.74
C PRO A 325 -23.01 9.79 9.35
N ASN A 326 -22.26 10.39 8.43
CA ASN A 326 -22.71 10.74 7.08
C ASN A 326 -22.14 9.79 5.99
N TYR A 327 -21.65 8.60 6.38
CA TYR A 327 -20.98 7.66 5.46
C TYR A 327 -21.82 7.25 4.24
N ARG A 328 -23.16 7.36 4.32
CA ARG A 328 -24.06 7.08 3.18
C ARG A 328 -24.15 8.23 2.19
N THR A 329 -24.02 9.48 2.63
CA THR A 329 -24.22 10.67 1.79
C THR A 329 -22.91 11.34 1.37
N LYS A 330 -21.83 11.16 2.13
CA LYS A 330 -20.45 11.64 1.88
C LYS A 330 -20.33 13.07 1.35
N PRO A 331 -20.84 14.06 2.08
CA PRO A 331 -20.73 15.47 1.67
C PRO A 331 -19.26 15.92 1.55
N GLU A 332 -18.36 15.37 2.37
CA GLU A 332 -16.92 15.62 2.31
C GLU A 332 -16.29 15.12 1.00
N GLN A 333 -16.78 14.01 0.43
CA GLN A 333 -16.28 13.49 -0.85
C GLN A 333 -16.60 14.45 -1.99
N TYR A 334 -17.79 15.06 -1.98
CA TYR A 334 -18.15 16.08 -2.96
C TYR A 334 -17.17 17.25 -2.91
N ILE A 335 -16.89 17.80 -1.72
CA ILE A 335 -15.97 18.92 -1.54
C ILE A 335 -14.55 18.54 -1.97
N SER A 336 -14.06 17.38 -1.53
CA SER A 336 -12.73 16.88 -1.88
C SER A 336 -12.55 16.72 -3.38
N ASN A 337 -13.58 16.25 -4.09
CA ASN A 337 -13.57 16.13 -5.55
C ASN A 337 -13.49 17.49 -6.24
N MET A 338 -14.23 18.51 -5.75
CA MET A 338 -14.20 19.85 -6.34
C MET A 338 -12.85 20.54 -6.13
N LEU A 339 -12.35 20.53 -4.90
CA LEU A 339 -11.10 21.22 -4.55
C LEU A 339 -9.85 20.51 -5.08
N GLY A 340 -9.86 19.18 -5.11
CA GLY A 340 -8.74 18.35 -5.57
C GLY A 340 -8.77 18.01 -7.06
N HIS A 341 -9.68 18.57 -7.84
CA HIS A 341 -9.76 18.32 -9.28
C HIS A 341 -8.51 18.80 -10.00
N GLU A 342 -8.00 18.01 -10.97
CA GLU A 342 -6.78 18.35 -11.71
C GLU A 342 -7.03 18.81 -13.15
N GLY A 343 -8.28 18.78 -13.59
CA GLY A 343 -8.70 19.20 -14.93
C GLY A 343 -8.63 20.71 -15.17
N GLN A 344 -9.04 21.13 -16.35
CA GLN A 344 -9.03 22.54 -16.75
C GLN A 344 -9.84 23.44 -15.78
N GLY A 345 -9.27 24.61 -15.43
CA GLY A 345 -9.91 25.57 -14.54
C GLY A 345 -9.78 25.22 -13.04
N SER A 346 -9.12 24.12 -12.69
CA SER A 346 -8.90 23.73 -11.30
C SER A 346 -7.78 24.52 -10.63
N LEU A 347 -7.73 24.48 -9.30
CA LEU A 347 -6.63 25.05 -8.51
C LEU A 347 -5.30 24.36 -8.86
N HIS A 348 -5.30 23.03 -9.03
CA HIS A 348 -4.12 22.26 -9.46
C HIS A 348 -3.59 22.79 -10.80
N SER A 349 -4.44 22.89 -11.82
CA SER A 349 -4.04 23.38 -13.15
C SER A 349 -3.47 24.79 -13.10
N LEU A 350 -4.10 25.70 -12.35
CA LEU A 350 -3.64 27.09 -12.20
C LEU A 350 -2.25 27.17 -11.54
N LEU A 351 -2.04 26.43 -10.45
CA LEU A 351 -0.78 26.46 -9.70
C LEU A 351 0.35 25.76 -10.46
N THR A 352 0.05 24.69 -11.18
CA THR A 352 1.00 23.97 -12.05
C THR A 352 1.44 24.84 -13.22
N GLN A 353 0.52 25.56 -13.87
CA GLN A 353 0.85 26.52 -14.94
C GLN A 353 1.73 27.67 -14.45
N ARG A 354 1.58 28.10 -13.19
CA ARG A 354 2.47 29.10 -12.55
C ARG A 354 3.83 28.49 -12.17
N GLY A 355 3.99 27.19 -12.24
CA GLY A 355 5.21 26.50 -11.81
C GLY A 355 5.39 26.46 -10.29
N TRP A 356 4.32 26.59 -9.49
CA TRP A 356 4.40 26.66 -8.04
C TRP A 356 4.24 25.32 -7.35
N ILE A 357 3.53 24.38 -7.95
CA ILE A 357 3.33 23.04 -7.38
C ILE A 357 3.76 21.93 -8.33
N GLU A 358 4.05 20.78 -7.76
CA GLU A 358 4.25 19.51 -8.45
C GLU A 358 3.01 18.62 -8.32
N SER A 359 2.28 18.75 -7.20
CA SER A 359 1.03 18.02 -6.97
C SER A 359 0.12 18.74 -5.98
N LEU A 360 -1.18 18.45 -6.08
CA LEU A 360 -2.22 18.80 -5.12
C LEU A 360 -3.08 17.58 -4.85
N GLY A 361 -3.30 17.24 -3.59
CA GLY A 361 -4.29 16.26 -3.17
C GLY A 361 -5.21 16.83 -2.12
N VAL A 362 -6.53 16.64 -2.29
CA VAL A 362 -7.52 17.01 -1.27
C VAL A 362 -8.27 15.80 -0.81
N GLY A 363 -8.43 15.65 0.50
CA GLY A 363 -9.13 14.51 1.07
C GLY A 363 -9.51 14.72 2.52
N THR A 364 -10.32 13.81 3.04
CA THR A 364 -10.76 13.82 4.43
C THR A 364 -10.31 12.55 5.12
N GLN A 365 -9.75 12.69 6.31
CA GLN A 365 -9.31 11.59 7.16
C GLN A 365 -10.00 11.70 8.52
N SER A 366 -10.50 10.57 9.02
CA SER A 366 -10.95 10.46 10.41
C SER A 366 -9.73 10.58 11.34
N PHE A 367 -9.81 11.46 12.32
CA PHE A 367 -8.79 11.60 13.35
C PHE A 367 -9.20 10.81 14.61
N ASP A 368 -10.43 11.06 15.07
CA ASP A 368 -11.08 10.31 16.13
C ASP A 368 -12.59 10.16 15.83
N ARG A 369 -13.38 9.66 16.79
CA ARG A 369 -14.83 9.47 16.61
C ARG A 369 -15.61 10.78 16.47
N SER A 370 -15.05 11.89 16.94
CA SER A 370 -15.69 13.20 16.93
C SER A 370 -15.19 14.11 15.81
N THR A 371 -13.97 13.90 15.35
CA THR A 371 -13.22 14.83 14.50
C THR A 371 -12.71 14.13 13.24
N SER A 372 -12.89 14.78 12.10
CA SER A 372 -12.19 14.51 10.86
C SER A 372 -11.36 15.70 10.42
N LEU A 373 -10.30 15.47 9.64
CA LEU A 373 -9.49 16.54 9.06
C LEU A 373 -9.68 16.53 7.54
N MET A 374 -10.19 17.63 7.00
CA MET A 374 -10.20 17.88 5.56
C MET A 374 -8.94 18.65 5.19
N SER A 375 -8.07 18.06 4.39
CA SER A 375 -6.74 18.59 4.11
C SER A 375 -6.50 18.77 2.62
N ALA A 376 -5.95 19.93 2.24
CA ALA A 376 -5.34 20.18 0.94
C ALA A 376 -3.82 20.12 1.08
N ASN A 377 -3.20 19.15 0.41
CA ASN A 377 -1.77 18.84 0.49
C ASN A 377 -1.10 19.19 -0.82
N PHE A 378 -0.09 20.02 -0.76
CA PHE A 378 0.68 20.51 -1.91
C PHE A 378 2.13 20.05 -1.79
N GLU A 379 2.68 19.52 -2.87
CA GLU A 379 4.12 19.41 -3.06
C GLU A 379 4.58 20.62 -3.86
N LEU A 380 5.42 21.45 -3.24
CA LEU A 380 5.80 22.74 -3.82
C LEU A 380 7.10 22.60 -4.61
N THR A 381 7.19 23.37 -5.71
CA THR A 381 8.46 23.63 -6.38
C THR A 381 9.31 24.59 -5.55
N ASN A 382 10.59 24.77 -5.93
CA ASN A 382 11.45 25.81 -5.33
C ASN A 382 10.85 27.23 -5.51
N GLU A 383 10.17 27.48 -6.63
CA GLU A 383 9.48 28.76 -6.85
C GLU A 383 8.21 28.86 -5.99
N GLY A 384 7.41 27.80 -5.92
CA GLY A 384 6.19 27.75 -5.11
C GLY A 384 6.42 28.01 -3.63
N ARG A 385 7.59 27.66 -3.13
CA ARG A 385 8.01 27.99 -1.77
C ARG A 385 7.95 29.48 -1.47
N ASN A 386 8.23 30.33 -2.46
CA ASN A 386 8.21 31.77 -2.32
C ASN A 386 6.79 32.38 -2.37
N HIS A 387 5.80 31.55 -2.73
CA HIS A 387 4.40 31.94 -2.97
C HIS A 387 3.41 31.24 -2.02
N VAL A 388 3.86 30.79 -0.85
CA VAL A 388 2.98 30.10 0.13
C VAL A 388 1.76 30.95 0.51
N PRO A 389 1.87 32.24 0.84
CA PRO A 389 0.69 33.06 1.14
C PRO A 389 -0.30 33.21 -0.02
N GLU A 390 0.18 33.26 -1.25
CA GLU A 390 -0.65 33.32 -2.46
C GLU A 390 -1.33 31.98 -2.74
N ILE A 391 -0.64 30.83 -2.52
CA ILE A 391 -1.22 29.50 -2.66
C ILE A 391 -2.36 29.31 -1.67
N ILE A 392 -2.15 29.69 -0.39
CA ILE A 392 -3.20 29.63 0.63
C ILE A 392 -4.36 30.55 0.25
N GLY A 393 -4.07 31.78 -0.22
CA GLY A 393 -5.11 32.71 -0.67
C GLY A 393 -5.93 32.20 -1.85
N LEU A 394 -5.30 31.50 -2.81
CA LEU A 394 -5.99 30.88 -3.94
C LEU A 394 -6.85 29.69 -3.51
N LEU A 395 -6.41 28.89 -2.53
CA LEU A 395 -7.22 27.84 -1.94
C LEU A 395 -8.48 28.43 -1.29
N PHE A 396 -8.34 29.49 -0.47
CA PHE A 396 -9.51 30.17 0.13
C PHE A 396 -10.43 30.82 -0.92
N ALA A 397 -9.88 31.40 -1.98
CA ALA A 397 -10.70 31.89 -3.09
C ALA A 397 -11.49 30.77 -3.77
N HIS A 398 -10.91 29.58 -3.91
CA HIS A 398 -11.64 28.41 -4.43
C HIS A 398 -12.73 27.94 -3.48
N ILE A 399 -12.44 27.87 -2.17
CA ILE A 399 -13.43 27.52 -1.13
C ILE A 399 -14.57 28.55 -1.14
N ASP A 400 -14.27 29.84 -1.23
CA ASP A 400 -15.29 30.89 -1.26
C ASP A 400 -16.11 30.86 -2.55
N MET A 401 -15.52 30.48 -3.67
CA MET A 401 -16.27 30.23 -4.90
C MET A 401 -17.27 29.08 -4.67
N LEU A 402 -16.86 27.96 -4.02
CA LEU A 402 -17.76 26.86 -3.70
C LEU A 402 -18.88 27.27 -2.73
N LYS A 403 -18.60 28.16 -1.76
CA LYS A 403 -19.62 28.72 -0.85
C LYS A 403 -20.62 29.62 -1.57
N SER A 404 -20.21 30.30 -2.65
CA SER A 404 -21.04 31.25 -3.39
C SER A 404 -22.02 30.63 -4.37
N VAL A 405 -21.87 29.33 -4.66
CA VAL A 405 -22.73 28.59 -5.59
C VAL A 405 -23.52 27.51 -4.84
N GLU A 406 -24.71 27.18 -5.37
CA GLU A 406 -25.42 26.02 -4.86
C GLU A 406 -24.68 24.73 -5.28
N PRO A 407 -24.52 23.73 -4.38
CA PRO A 407 -23.97 22.43 -4.77
C PRO A 407 -24.83 21.79 -5.86
N ASP A 408 -24.18 21.26 -6.89
CA ASP A 408 -24.87 20.67 -8.05
C ASP A 408 -25.23 19.21 -7.81
N GLU A 409 -26.51 18.88 -7.94
CA GLU A 409 -26.98 17.50 -7.83
C GLU A 409 -26.41 16.58 -8.92
N TRP A 410 -26.23 17.09 -10.14
CA TRP A 410 -25.67 16.26 -11.22
C TRP A 410 -24.20 15.89 -11.00
N ARG A 411 -23.38 16.78 -10.39
CA ARG A 411 -21.98 16.46 -10.03
C ARG A 411 -21.92 15.42 -8.92
N TYR A 412 -22.84 15.53 -7.96
CA TYR A 412 -22.99 14.51 -6.92
C TYR A 412 -23.42 13.16 -7.53
N ALA A 413 -24.41 13.18 -8.44
CA ALA A 413 -24.92 11.98 -9.10
C ALA A 413 -23.85 11.29 -9.97
N GLU A 414 -22.97 12.07 -10.60
CA GLU A 414 -21.82 11.54 -11.34
C GLU A 414 -20.85 10.79 -10.41
N GLN A 415 -20.49 11.39 -9.29
CA GLN A 415 -19.63 10.74 -8.28
C GLN A 415 -20.31 9.49 -7.68
N ALA A 416 -21.59 9.59 -7.37
CA ALA A 416 -22.40 8.48 -6.85
C ALA A 416 -22.43 7.32 -7.87
N ARG A 417 -22.57 7.63 -9.16
CA ARG A 417 -22.54 6.62 -10.21
C ARG A 417 -21.19 5.93 -10.32
N VAL A 418 -20.10 6.68 -10.22
CA VAL A 418 -18.74 6.14 -10.14
C VAL A 418 -18.59 5.18 -8.96
N ALA A 419 -19.06 5.57 -7.80
CA ALA A 419 -18.99 4.75 -6.59
C ALA A 419 -19.84 3.47 -6.68
N GLU A 420 -21.06 3.57 -7.25
CA GLU A 420 -21.95 2.43 -7.50
C GLU A 420 -21.28 1.38 -8.39
N LEU A 421 -20.62 1.81 -9.46
CA LEU A 421 -19.96 0.89 -10.38
C LEU A 421 -18.70 0.28 -9.79
N ALA A 422 -17.96 1.05 -8.99
CA ALA A 422 -16.85 0.51 -8.23
C ALA A 422 -17.30 -0.59 -7.26
N PHE A 423 -18.51 -0.46 -6.69
CA PHE A 423 -19.12 -1.50 -5.87
C PHE A 423 -19.60 -2.70 -6.69
N GLN A 424 -20.31 -2.45 -7.80
CA GLN A 424 -20.86 -3.49 -8.66
C GLN A 424 -19.75 -4.38 -9.24
N PHE A 425 -18.69 -3.78 -9.74
CA PHE A 425 -17.57 -4.48 -10.39
C PHE A 425 -16.33 -4.55 -9.48
N GLN A 426 -16.58 -4.68 -8.19
CA GLN A 426 -15.52 -4.87 -7.20
C GLN A 426 -14.81 -6.19 -7.47
N GLU A 427 -13.52 -6.11 -7.78
CA GLU A 427 -12.67 -7.29 -7.94
C GLU A 427 -12.14 -7.78 -6.60
N ARG A 428 -11.81 -9.08 -6.54
CA ARG A 428 -11.19 -9.67 -5.36
C ARG A 428 -9.79 -9.13 -5.15
N GLY A 429 -9.47 -8.78 -3.92
CA GLY A 429 -8.10 -8.50 -3.47
C GLY A 429 -7.45 -9.76 -2.88
N SER A 430 -6.28 -9.59 -2.26
CA SER A 430 -5.68 -10.66 -1.47
C SER A 430 -6.59 -11.05 -0.29
N THR A 431 -6.60 -12.33 0.04
CA THR A 431 -7.43 -12.88 1.12
C THR A 431 -7.12 -12.19 2.46
N VAL A 432 -5.82 -12.05 2.78
CA VAL A 432 -5.38 -11.34 3.98
C VAL A 432 -5.71 -9.84 3.93
N GLY A 433 -5.60 -9.21 2.76
CA GLY A 433 -5.96 -7.79 2.58
C GLY A 433 -7.44 -7.52 2.83
N PHE A 434 -8.32 -8.46 2.49
CA PHE A 434 -9.75 -8.37 2.78
C PHE A 434 -10.02 -8.41 4.29
N VAL A 435 -9.54 -9.43 5.00
CA VAL A 435 -9.82 -9.59 6.43
C VAL A 435 -9.21 -8.47 7.26
N TYR A 436 -7.99 -8.05 6.91
CA TYR A 436 -7.27 -6.95 7.54
C TYR A 436 -8.03 -5.62 7.45
N GLN A 437 -8.67 -5.33 6.30
CA GLN A 437 -9.47 -4.12 6.12
C GLN A 437 -10.86 -4.21 6.78
N MET A 438 -11.42 -5.40 6.84
CA MET A 438 -12.78 -5.59 7.38
C MET A 438 -12.84 -5.60 8.91
N ALA A 439 -11.82 -6.12 9.61
CA ALA A 439 -11.86 -6.25 11.06
C ALA A 439 -12.07 -4.91 11.81
N PRO A 440 -11.36 -3.81 11.50
CA PRO A 440 -11.65 -2.50 12.08
C PRO A 440 -13.05 -1.98 11.74
N ARG A 441 -13.53 -2.23 10.51
CA ARG A 441 -14.85 -1.74 10.04
C ARG A 441 -16.03 -2.31 10.80
N LEU A 442 -15.88 -3.46 11.47
CA LEU A 442 -16.92 -4.02 12.33
C LEU A 442 -17.29 -3.08 13.50
N ASN A 443 -16.45 -2.10 13.82
CA ASN A 443 -16.70 -1.06 14.80
C ASN A 443 -17.15 0.28 14.19
N GLU A 444 -17.03 0.44 12.89
CA GLU A 444 -17.32 1.71 12.19
C GLU A 444 -18.71 1.73 11.58
N TYR A 445 -19.16 0.61 11.02
CA TYR A 445 -20.38 0.54 10.22
C TYR A 445 -21.38 -0.48 10.75
N PRO A 446 -22.69 -0.25 10.54
CA PRO A 446 -23.71 -1.27 10.78
C PRO A 446 -23.46 -2.55 9.98
N ALA A 447 -23.86 -3.70 10.53
CA ALA A 447 -23.60 -5.01 9.95
C ALA A 447 -24.10 -5.15 8.50
N GLU A 448 -25.25 -4.55 8.17
CA GLU A 448 -25.83 -4.58 6.82
C GLU A 448 -25.01 -3.83 5.78
N ASP A 449 -24.25 -2.81 6.16
CA ASP A 449 -23.51 -1.95 5.24
C ASP A 449 -21.99 -2.21 5.22
N LEU A 450 -21.48 -3.14 6.01
CA LEU A 450 -20.04 -3.38 6.18
C LEU A 450 -19.25 -3.43 4.87
N LEU A 451 -19.79 -4.08 3.83
CA LEU A 451 -19.15 -4.23 2.54
C LEU A 451 -19.43 -3.03 1.62
N ALA A 452 -20.59 -2.42 1.75
CA ALA A 452 -21.07 -1.35 0.88
C ALA A 452 -20.62 0.04 1.32
N ALA A 453 -20.42 0.27 2.61
CA ALA A 453 -20.18 1.58 3.20
C ALA A 453 -19.10 2.43 2.50
N PRO A 454 -17.94 1.89 2.06
CA PRO A 454 -16.95 2.67 1.34
C PRO A 454 -17.43 3.22 -0.02
N TYR A 455 -18.46 2.62 -0.60
CA TYR A 455 -18.98 2.93 -1.94
C TYR A 455 -20.31 3.69 -1.91
N LEU A 456 -20.96 3.79 -0.76
CA LEU A 456 -22.26 4.46 -0.69
C LEU A 456 -22.11 5.97 -0.95
N MET A 457 -22.95 6.50 -1.82
CA MET A 457 -23.26 7.93 -2.01
C MET A 457 -24.77 8.02 -2.28
N GLU A 458 -25.56 7.89 -1.22
CA GLU A 458 -27.03 7.77 -1.30
C GLU A 458 -27.70 9.04 -0.78
N GLY A 459 -28.33 9.78 -1.67
CA GLY A 459 -29.11 10.98 -1.33
C GLY A 459 -28.29 12.25 -1.25
N PHE A 460 -28.46 13.10 -2.22
CA PHE A 460 -27.86 14.43 -2.26
C PHE A 460 -28.33 15.29 -1.09
N LYS A 461 -27.40 15.81 -0.29
CA LYS A 461 -27.64 16.64 0.90
C LYS A 461 -26.86 17.95 0.82
N PRO A 462 -27.35 18.94 0.05
CA PRO A 462 -26.63 20.22 -0.13
C PRO A 462 -26.39 20.96 1.19
N ASP A 463 -27.29 20.84 2.16
CA ASP A 463 -27.14 21.52 3.46
C ASP A 463 -25.94 20.97 4.25
N LEU A 464 -25.64 19.66 4.17
CA LEU A 464 -24.44 19.07 4.80
C LEU A 464 -23.16 19.54 4.10
N ILE A 465 -23.19 19.67 2.77
CA ILE A 465 -22.05 20.21 2.00
C ILE A 465 -21.78 21.65 2.43
N LYS A 466 -22.82 22.49 2.52
CA LYS A 466 -22.73 23.88 2.97
C LYS A 466 -22.26 23.99 4.42
N ASP A 467 -22.73 23.13 5.32
CA ASP A 467 -22.26 23.10 6.70
C ASP A 467 -20.76 22.83 6.78
N LEU A 468 -20.25 21.81 6.06
CA LEU A 468 -18.82 21.52 6.03
C LEU A 468 -18.01 22.69 5.42
N LEU A 469 -18.45 23.26 4.29
CA LEU A 469 -17.81 24.41 3.67
C LEU A 469 -17.77 25.62 4.62
N SER A 470 -18.82 25.83 5.43
CA SER A 470 -18.89 26.95 6.38
C SER A 470 -17.79 26.87 7.45
N ARG A 471 -17.28 25.66 7.74
CA ARG A 471 -16.21 25.44 8.72
C ARG A 471 -14.81 25.61 8.13
N MET A 472 -14.69 25.63 6.81
CA MET A 472 -13.40 25.87 6.12
C MET A 472 -13.15 27.39 6.04
N THR A 473 -12.64 27.94 7.14
CA THR A 473 -12.42 29.39 7.32
C THR A 473 -10.99 29.66 7.79
N PRO A 474 -10.47 30.88 7.57
CA PRO A 474 -9.16 31.29 8.09
C PRO A 474 -9.01 31.16 9.61
N ASP A 475 -10.14 31.19 10.36
CA ASP A 475 -10.13 31.07 11.82
C ASP A 475 -10.14 29.58 12.30
N ASN A 476 -10.46 28.64 11.41
CA ASN A 476 -10.50 27.21 11.71
C ASN A 476 -9.52 26.42 10.80
N VAL A 477 -8.26 26.83 10.78
CA VAL A 477 -7.24 26.24 9.89
C VAL A 477 -5.95 25.93 10.62
N LEU A 478 -5.38 24.75 10.32
CA LEU A 478 -4.01 24.39 10.61
C LEU A 478 -3.22 24.38 9.31
N VAL A 479 -2.20 25.21 9.21
CA VAL A 479 -1.25 25.20 8.09
C VAL A 479 0.05 24.59 8.54
N GLU A 480 0.56 23.62 7.78
CA GLU A 480 1.84 22.97 8.02
C GLU A 480 2.75 23.16 6.81
N LEU A 481 3.90 23.76 7.02
CA LEU A 481 4.92 24.00 6.00
C LEU A 481 6.21 23.28 6.40
N ALA A 482 6.58 22.24 5.66
CA ALA A 482 7.79 21.47 5.89
C ALA A 482 8.83 21.78 4.80
N MET A 483 10.06 22.12 5.19
CA MET A 483 11.13 22.51 4.25
C MET A 483 12.51 22.14 4.78
N PRO A 484 13.52 21.86 3.90
CA PRO A 484 14.80 21.28 4.30
C PRO A 484 15.72 22.20 5.10
N ASP A 485 15.63 23.49 4.91
CA ASP A 485 16.55 24.49 5.48
C ASP A 485 15.95 25.30 6.63
N PHE A 486 14.80 24.84 7.15
CA PHE A 486 14.20 25.50 8.34
C PHE A 486 15.04 25.26 9.59
N GLN A 487 15.24 26.31 10.36
CA GLN A 487 16.00 26.28 11.62
C GLN A 487 15.14 26.84 12.75
N SER A 488 15.19 26.18 13.89
CA SER A 488 14.51 26.62 15.12
C SER A 488 15.30 26.12 16.34
N SER A 489 15.21 26.87 17.43
CA SER A 489 15.68 26.42 18.74
C SER A 489 14.68 25.52 19.46
N THR A 490 13.43 25.50 19.00
CA THR A 490 12.40 24.57 19.48
C THR A 490 12.49 23.30 18.67
N VAL A 491 12.56 22.17 19.37
CA VAL A 491 12.78 20.84 18.78
C VAL A 491 11.73 19.89 19.30
N GLU A 492 11.12 19.13 18.41
CA GLU A 492 10.23 18.02 18.78
C GLU A 492 11.06 16.93 19.48
N PRO A 493 10.65 16.47 20.70
CA PRO A 493 11.57 15.76 21.61
C PRO A 493 11.95 14.34 21.18
N TRP A 494 11.14 13.67 20.33
CA TRP A 494 11.37 12.27 19.98
C TRP A 494 12.19 12.10 18.69
N PHE A 495 11.86 12.89 17.65
CA PHE A 495 12.53 12.85 16.34
C PHE A 495 13.53 13.98 16.16
N GLU A 496 13.71 14.81 17.18
CA GLU A 496 14.63 15.95 17.17
C GLU A 496 14.39 16.88 15.97
N VAL A 497 13.11 17.17 15.65
CA VAL A 497 12.73 17.98 14.51
C VAL A 497 12.70 19.46 14.90
N PRO A 498 13.54 20.33 14.31
CA PRO A 498 13.38 21.76 14.46
C PRO A 498 12.01 22.20 13.92
N PHE A 499 11.20 22.88 14.78
CA PHE A 499 9.90 23.40 14.38
C PHE A 499 9.55 24.70 15.07
N ALA A 500 8.54 25.40 14.55
CA ALA A 500 7.91 26.53 15.19
C ALA A 500 6.41 26.50 14.98
N ILE A 501 5.62 26.92 15.98
CA ILE A 501 4.18 27.12 15.88
C ILE A 501 3.90 28.61 16.06
N ALA A 502 3.25 29.20 15.07
CA ALA A 502 2.70 30.55 15.14
C ALA A 502 1.19 30.47 15.32
N GLN A 503 0.71 30.89 16.49
CA GLN A 503 -0.70 30.98 16.78
C GLN A 503 -1.29 32.28 16.18
N GLY A 504 -2.56 32.22 15.76
CA GLY A 504 -3.27 33.36 15.18
C GLY A 504 -3.34 33.32 13.65
N PRO A 505 -3.77 34.43 13.02
CA PRO A 505 -4.07 34.47 11.60
C PRO A 505 -2.92 33.95 10.74
N VAL A 506 -3.18 32.97 9.86
CA VAL A 506 -2.21 32.45 8.93
C VAL A 506 -1.90 33.42 7.81
N PRO A 507 -0.66 33.49 7.30
CA PRO A 507 -0.31 34.37 6.20
C PRO A 507 -1.05 33.95 4.93
N LEU A 508 -1.85 34.82 4.36
CA LEU A 508 -2.52 34.63 3.09
C LEU A 508 -2.55 35.94 2.28
N THR A 509 -2.44 35.79 0.97
CA THR A 509 -2.60 36.91 0.04
C THR A 509 -3.94 36.77 -0.68
N THR A 510 -4.83 37.70 -0.52
CA THR A 510 -6.15 37.68 -1.16
C THR A 510 -6.00 37.66 -2.68
N ALA A 511 -6.68 36.77 -3.35
CA ALA A 511 -6.69 36.67 -4.81
C ALA A 511 -8.01 37.24 -5.35
N ASP A 512 -7.95 38.34 -6.09
CA ASP A 512 -9.12 38.95 -6.73
C ASP A 512 -9.46 38.17 -8.02
N ASN A 513 -10.63 37.50 -8.06
CA ASN A 513 -11.18 36.79 -9.23
C ASN A 513 -10.17 35.89 -9.96
N PRO A 514 -9.58 34.89 -9.28
CA PRO A 514 -8.71 33.94 -9.98
C PRO A 514 -9.50 33.19 -11.05
N PRO A 515 -8.83 32.72 -12.14
CA PRO A 515 -9.49 32.00 -13.22
C PRO A 515 -9.80 30.54 -12.80
N LEU A 516 -10.59 30.39 -11.73
CA LEU A 516 -11.03 29.10 -11.21
C LEU A 516 -12.45 28.79 -11.68
N GLY A 517 -12.76 27.53 -11.90
CA GLY A 517 -14.05 27.05 -12.35
C GLY A 517 -14.40 25.69 -11.80
N LEU A 518 -15.66 25.30 -11.92
CA LEU A 518 -16.12 23.96 -11.54
C LEU A 518 -15.86 22.95 -12.66
N PRO A 519 -15.62 21.66 -12.35
CA PRO A 519 -15.42 20.62 -13.33
C PRO A 519 -16.61 20.50 -14.28
N ALA A 520 -16.35 20.27 -15.57
CA ALA A 520 -17.35 19.89 -16.55
C ALA A 520 -17.77 18.41 -16.38
N ALA A 521 -18.82 18.00 -17.06
CA ALA A 521 -19.24 16.58 -17.11
C ALA A 521 -18.12 15.72 -17.72
N ASN A 522 -17.95 14.53 -17.17
CA ASN A 522 -16.86 13.64 -17.54
C ASN A 522 -17.17 12.85 -18.82
N PRO A 523 -16.46 13.08 -19.95
CA PRO A 523 -16.74 12.41 -21.22
C PRO A 523 -16.30 10.94 -21.25
N PHE A 524 -15.47 10.49 -20.30
CA PHE A 524 -14.93 9.13 -20.27
C PHE A 524 -15.76 8.15 -19.46
N LEU A 525 -16.89 8.58 -18.93
CA LEU A 525 -17.80 7.65 -18.29
C LEU A 525 -18.24 6.58 -19.29
N PRO A 526 -18.09 5.25 -19.02
CA PRO A 526 -18.46 4.23 -20.00
C PRO A 526 -19.95 4.18 -20.22
N GLU A 527 -20.34 4.01 -21.47
CA GLU A 527 -21.71 3.90 -21.96
C GLU A 527 -22.15 2.45 -22.09
N SER A 528 -21.20 1.54 -22.33
CA SER A 528 -21.42 0.09 -22.41
C SER A 528 -20.72 -0.64 -21.27
N LEU A 529 -21.44 -1.55 -20.64
CA LEU A 529 -20.97 -2.44 -19.57
C LEU A 529 -21.24 -3.91 -19.90
N SER A 530 -21.45 -4.22 -21.17
CA SER A 530 -21.74 -5.57 -21.63
C SER A 530 -20.50 -6.46 -21.47
N LEU A 531 -20.72 -7.68 -20.99
CA LEU A 531 -19.70 -8.72 -21.01
C LEU A 531 -19.78 -9.46 -22.34
N LEU A 532 -18.63 -9.82 -22.88
CA LEU A 532 -18.51 -10.75 -24.00
C LEU A 532 -18.92 -12.16 -23.58
N ASP A 533 -19.20 -13.00 -24.54
CA ASP A 533 -19.36 -14.44 -24.28
C ASP A 533 -18.00 -15.02 -23.87
N PRO A 534 -17.99 -15.99 -22.92
CA PRO A 534 -16.76 -16.66 -22.53
C PRO A 534 -16.08 -17.31 -23.73
N ASP A 535 -14.77 -17.14 -23.83
CA ASP A 535 -13.91 -17.88 -24.73
C ASP A 535 -12.99 -18.76 -23.86
N ASP A 536 -12.94 -20.06 -24.16
CA ASP A 536 -12.09 -21.02 -23.43
C ASP A 536 -10.66 -21.08 -24.00
N GLU A 537 -10.33 -20.25 -24.98
CA GLU A 537 -9.00 -20.20 -25.56
C GLU A 537 -8.02 -19.52 -24.61
N ALA A 538 -6.85 -20.12 -24.44
CA ALA A 538 -5.75 -19.54 -23.69
C ALA A 538 -5.13 -18.37 -24.49
N ILE A 539 -4.46 -17.46 -23.79
CA ILE A 539 -3.72 -16.35 -24.41
C ILE A 539 -2.90 -16.80 -25.63
N ALA A 540 -3.16 -16.22 -26.77
CA ALA A 540 -2.58 -16.57 -28.07
C ALA A 540 -2.08 -15.34 -28.84
N LEU A 541 -1.15 -15.56 -29.77
CA LEU A 541 -0.71 -14.52 -30.69
C LEU A 541 -1.82 -14.26 -31.73
N ALA A 542 -2.52 -13.13 -31.58
CA ALA A 542 -3.62 -12.74 -32.45
C ALA A 542 -3.16 -11.97 -33.70
N ILE A 543 -2.18 -11.09 -33.53
CA ILE A 543 -1.61 -10.29 -34.62
C ILE A 543 -0.11 -10.58 -34.72
N ASP A 544 0.35 -11.01 -35.91
CA ASP A 544 1.75 -11.19 -36.25
C ASP A 544 2.03 -10.59 -37.64
N GLN A 545 2.52 -9.37 -37.64
CA GLN A 545 2.85 -8.66 -38.88
C GLN A 545 4.21 -7.94 -38.74
N PRO A 546 4.85 -7.54 -39.86
CA PRO A 546 6.13 -6.86 -39.79
C PRO A 546 6.10 -5.64 -38.88
N GLY A 547 6.87 -5.68 -37.79
CA GLY A 547 6.97 -4.62 -36.80
C GLY A 547 5.90 -4.62 -35.71
N MET A 548 4.96 -5.62 -35.69
CA MET A 548 3.96 -5.70 -34.63
C MET A 548 3.59 -7.13 -34.27
N GLN A 549 3.57 -7.43 -32.97
CA GLN A 549 3.05 -8.67 -32.39
C GLN A 549 2.13 -8.35 -31.23
N LEU A 550 0.87 -8.81 -31.28
CA LEU A 550 -0.12 -8.64 -30.23
C LEU A 550 -0.70 -9.99 -29.82
N TRP A 551 -0.69 -10.25 -28.51
CA TRP A 551 -1.36 -11.39 -27.88
C TRP A 551 -2.74 -10.99 -27.39
N LEU A 552 -3.68 -11.92 -27.41
CA LEU A 552 -5.05 -11.74 -26.94
C LEU A 552 -5.43 -12.86 -25.98
N ASP A 553 -6.13 -12.49 -24.92
CA ASP A 553 -6.87 -13.39 -24.03
C ASP A 553 -8.23 -12.76 -23.71
N THR A 554 -9.32 -13.35 -24.25
CA THR A 554 -10.69 -12.96 -23.93
C THR A 554 -11.08 -13.58 -22.59
N ASP A 555 -10.91 -12.83 -21.50
CA ASP A 555 -11.12 -13.32 -20.13
C ASP A 555 -12.25 -12.58 -19.43
N VAL A 556 -13.41 -13.20 -19.36
CA VAL A 556 -14.58 -12.72 -18.62
C VAL A 556 -14.77 -13.43 -17.28
N SER A 557 -13.83 -14.28 -16.85
CA SER A 557 -13.91 -15.06 -15.61
C SER A 557 -14.00 -14.21 -14.33
N PHE A 558 -13.57 -12.94 -14.41
CA PHE A 558 -13.68 -11.98 -13.31
C PHE A 558 -14.99 -11.20 -13.30
N THR A 559 -15.91 -11.45 -14.24
CA THR A 559 -17.24 -10.84 -14.31
C THR A 559 -17.19 -9.31 -14.29
N THR A 560 -16.23 -8.72 -15.00
CA THR A 560 -16.03 -7.27 -15.07
C THR A 560 -15.90 -6.81 -16.54
N PRO A 561 -16.60 -5.72 -16.97
CA PRO A 561 -16.45 -5.16 -18.31
C PRO A 561 -15.18 -4.32 -18.42
N ARG A 562 -14.07 -4.90 -18.02
CA ARG A 562 -12.75 -4.26 -17.99
C ARG A 562 -11.77 -5.03 -18.86
N ALA A 563 -10.77 -4.31 -19.35
CA ALA A 563 -9.64 -4.90 -20.04
C ALA A 563 -8.34 -4.20 -19.65
N ASN A 564 -7.24 -4.88 -19.91
CA ASN A 564 -5.89 -4.36 -19.78
C ASN A 564 -5.18 -4.48 -21.14
N ILE A 565 -4.67 -3.37 -21.63
CA ILE A 565 -3.83 -3.29 -22.82
C ILE A 565 -2.43 -2.94 -22.37
N ALA A 566 -1.42 -3.70 -22.79
CA ALA A 566 -0.03 -3.35 -22.57
C ALA A 566 0.71 -3.42 -23.91
N ILE A 567 1.42 -2.35 -24.25
CA ILE A 567 2.26 -2.29 -25.45
C ILE A 567 3.65 -1.79 -25.08
N GLU A 568 4.65 -2.40 -25.66
CA GLU A 568 6.04 -1.94 -25.66
C GLU A 568 6.38 -1.41 -27.04
N LEU A 569 6.81 -0.15 -27.08
CA LEU A 569 7.29 0.53 -28.28
C LEU A 569 8.81 0.40 -28.31
N ALA A 570 9.33 -0.59 -29.04
CA ALA A 570 10.76 -0.80 -29.16
C ALA A 570 11.38 0.21 -30.13
N VAL A 571 12.50 0.80 -29.75
CA VAL A 571 13.29 1.75 -30.56
C VAL A 571 14.63 1.13 -30.97
N PRO A 572 15.23 1.53 -32.10
CA PRO A 572 16.48 0.96 -32.55
C PRO A 572 17.61 1.10 -31.54
N GLY A 573 18.21 -0.03 -31.14
CA GLY A 573 19.31 -0.09 -30.19
C GLY A 573 18.88 -0.05 -28.72
N GLY A 574 17.59 0.16 -28.43
CA GLY A 574 17.04 0.25 -27.07
C GLY A 574 17.50 1.48 -26.30
N LEU A 575 17.11 1.55 -25.03
CA LEU A 575 17.41 2.65 -24.10
C LEU A 575 18.24 2.12 -22.91
N VAL A 576 19.48 1.70 -23.18
CA VAL A 576 20.35 1.05 -22.16
C VAL A 576 21.57 1.87 -21.75
N SER A 577 21.93 2.93 -22.51
CA SER A 577 23.02 3.82 -22.08
C SER A 577 22.55 4.79 -20.99
N LEU A 578 23.50 5.31 -20.18
CA LEU A 578 23.20 6.35 -19.18
C LEU A 578 22.44 7.54 -19.81
N ARG A 579 22.86 7.97 -21.01
CA ARG A 579 22.22 9.07 -21.71
C ARG A 579 20.79 8.72 -22.12
N ASP A 580 20.58 7.55 -22.73
CA ASP A 580 19.27 7.16 -23.23
C ASP A 580 18.28 6.89 -22.10
N THR A 581 18.69 6.21 -21.03
CA THR A 581 17.84 5.99 -19.84
C THR A 581 17.45 7.31 -19.17
N SER A 582 18.39 8.25 -19.02
CA SER A 582 18.11 9.56 -18.41
C SER A 582 17.20 10.42 -19.28
N MET A 583 17.47 10.47 -20.60
CA MET A 583 16.62 11.18 -21.56
C MET A 583 15.20 10.60 -21.61
N ALA A 584 15.08 9.28 -21.64
CA ALA A 584 13.79 8.60 -21.68
C ALA A 584 12.99 8.82 -20.40
N SER A 585 13.64 8.77 -19.24
CA SER A 585 13.01 9.05 -17.95
C SER A 585 12.48 10.49 -17.90
N LEU A 586 13.32 11.48 -18.29
CA LEU A 586 12.92 12.89 -18.34
C LEU A 586 11.77 13.11 -19.35
N PHE A 587 11.86 12.53 -20.53
CA PHE A 587 10.84 12.64 -21.57
C PHE A 587 9.49 12.04 -21.11
N ALA A 588 9.51 10.83 -20.56
CA ALA A 588 8.29 10.19 -20.06
C ALA A 588 7.62 11.01 -18.93
N ARG A 589 8.42 11.60 -18.03
CA ARG A 589 7.89 12.51 -16.98
C ARG A 589 7.26 13.76 -17.58
N LEU A 590 7.89 14.37 -18.57
CA LEU A 590 7.34 15.55 -19.26
C LEU A 590 6.03 15.26 -19.97
N VAL A 591 5.94 14.14 -20.68
CA VAL A 591 4.71 13.73 -21.34
C VAL A 591 3.60 13.46 -20.32
N ASN A 592 3.90 12.75 -19.22
CA ASN A 592 2.92 12.49 -18.17
C ASN A 592 2.42 13.80 -17.50
N ASP A 593 3.30 14.77 -17.28
CA ASP A 593 2.97 16.06 -16.72
C ASP A 593 2.01 16.85 -17.63
N GLU A 594 2.33 16.93 -18.93
CA GLU A 594 1.47 17.61 -19.92
C GLU A 594 0.13 16.91 -20.11
N LEU A 595 0.09 15.59 -19.93
CA LEU A 595 -1.14 14.79 -20.05
C LEU A 595 -2.06 14.91 -18.83
N THR A 596 -1.55 15.30 -17.65
CA THR A 596 -2.31 15.25 -16.39
C THR A 596 -3.69 15.90 -16.51
N GLN A 597 -3.75 17.14 -16.98
CA GLN A 597 -5.00 17.89 -17.08
C GLN A 597 -6.05 17.21 -18.00
N SER A 598 -5.62 16.61 -19.11
CA SER A 598 -6.51 16.02 -20.10
C SER A 598 -6.91 14.57 -19.76
N THR A 599 -6.06 13.83 -19.04
CA THR A 599 -6.31 12.44 -18.66
C THR A 599 -6.98 12.30 -17.31
N TYR A 600 -7.03 13.35 -16.50
CA TYR A 600 -7.67 13.30 -15.20
C TYR A 600 -9.16 12.89 -15.24
N PRO A 601 -9.99 13.39 -16.16
CA PRO A 601 -11.35 12.89 -16.30
C PRO A 601 -11.41 11.38 -16.62
N ALA A 602 -10.50 10.86 -17.44
CA ALA A 602 -10.41 9.44 -17.71
C ALA A 602 -10.05 8.64 -16.45
N LEU A 603 -9.11 9.15 -15.64
CA LEU A 603 -8.78 8.56 -14.36
C LEU A 603 -9.98 8.53 -13.41
N LEU A 604 -10.74 9.61 -13.29
CA LEU A 604 -11.98 9.65 -12.51
C LEU A 604 -13.03 8.69 -13.05
N ALA A 605 -13.08 8.48 -14.36
CA ALA A 605 -13.89 7.46 -15.02
C ALA A 605 -13.26 6.06 -14.98
N GLY A 606 -12.07 5.81 -14.38
CA GLY A 606 -11.30 4.57 -14.17
C GLY A 606 -10.65 4.01 -15.40
N LEU A 607 -10.40 4.85 -16.29
CA LEU A 607 -9.42 4.61 -17.30
C LEU A 607 -8.07 5.10 -16.82
N GLY A 608 -7.23 4.16 -16.35
CA GLY A 608 -5.85 4.45 -15.99
C GLY A 608 -4.91 4.22 -17.16
N TYR A 609 -3.86 5.04 -17.24
CA TYR A 609 -2.73 4.75 -18.11
C TYR A 609 -1.42 4.80 -17.32
N GLN A 610 -0.41 4.13 -17.82
CA GLN A 610 0.96 4.22 -17.36
C GLN A 610 1.86 4.35 -18.59
N LEU A 611 2.68 5.39 -18.61
CA LEU A 611 3.71 5.60 -19.63
C LEU A 611 5.06 5.68 -18.94
N GLY A 612 6.03 4.87 -19.37
CA GLY A 612 7.38 4.85 -18.82
C GLY A 612 8.41 4.32 -19.80
N ALA A 613 9.68 4.60 -19.50
CA ALA A 613 10.80 4.05 -20.24
C ALA A 613 11.03 2.56 -19.89
N THR A 614 11.43 1.77 -20.89
CA THR A 614 11.89 0.38 -20.76
C THR A 614 13.28 0.24 -21.41
N ALA A 615 13.94 -0.88 -21.24
CA ALA A 615 15.20 -1.15 -21.93
C ALA A 615 15.05 -1.15 -23.46
N SER A 616 13.88 -1.55 -23.97
CA SER A 616 13.58 -1.54 -25.41
C SER A 616 13.20 -0.16 -25.94
N GLY A 617 12.58 0.69 -25.12
CA GLY A 617 11.97 1.94 -25.56
C GLY A 617 10.95 2.46 -24.57
N PHE A 618 9.65 2.45 -24.91
CA PHE A 618 8.60 2.95 -24.05
C PHE A 618 7.50 1.91 -23.83
N GLY A 619 7.07 1.76 -22.59
CA GLY A 619 5.94 0.93 -22.22
C GLY A 619 4.70 1.78 -21.98
N ILE A 620 3.57 1.40 -22.58
CA ILE A 620 2.26 1.99 -22.33
C ILE A 620 1.34 0.90 -21.82
N ARG A 621 0.63 1.17 -20.74
CA ARG A 621 -0.42 0.29 -20.23
C ARG A 621 -1.68 1.10 -20.05
N ILE A 622 -2.79 0.57 -20.55
CA ILE A 622 -4.13 1.09 -20.32
C ILE A 622 -4.91 0.06 -19.53
N SER A 623 -5.66 0.49 -18.54
CA SER A 623 -6.47 -0.40 -17.70
C SER A 623 -7.79 0.26 -17.34
N GLY A 624 -8.84 -0.53 -17.17
CA GLY A 624 -10.15 -0.03 -16.77
C GLY A 624 -11.27 -0.58 -17.64
N TYR A 625 -12.39 0.13 -17.72
CA TYR A 625 -13.52 -0.28 -18.55
C TYR A 625 -13.15 -0.23 -20.03
N ASN A 626 -13.46 -1.30 -20.74
CA ASN A 626 -13.05 -1.46 -22.14
C ASN A 626 -13.70 -0.46 -23.11
N ASP A 627 -14.90 0.05 -22.79
CA ASP A 627 -15.73 0.88 -23.67
C ASP A 627 -15.02 2.11 -24.28
N LYS A 628 -14.12 2.78 -23.52
CA LYS A 628 -13.41 4.00 -23.98
C LYS A 628 -11.88 3.81 -24.12
N GLN A 629 -11.38 2.57 -24.05
CA GLN A 629 -9.93 2.32 -24.01
C GLN A 629 -9.23 2.65 -25.32
N SER A 630 -9.81 2.31 -26.46
CA SER A 630 -9.18 2.55 -27.76
C SER A 630 -9.03 4.03 -28.06
N GLU A 631 -10.06 4.84 -27.77
CA GLU A 631 -10.02 6.30 -27.92
C GLU A 631 -8.97 6.92 -26.99
N PHE A 632 -8.93 6.44 -25.75
CA PHE A 632 -7.99 6.93 -24.76
C PHE A 632 -6.54 6.56 -25.11
N LEU A 633 -6.29 5.35 -25.58
CA LEU A 633 -4.96 4.93 -26.05
C LEU A 633 -4.53 5.74 -27.28
N ALA A 634 -5.43 5.98 -28.24
CA ALA A 634 -5.13 6.83 -29.39
C ALA A 634 -4.69 8.22 -28.97
N PHE A 635 -5.39 8.81 -27.98
CA PHE A 635 -5.04 10.11 -27.44
C PHE A 635 -3.64 10.09 -26.76
N VAL A 636 -3.36 9.11 -25.91
CA VAL A 636 -2.06 8.99 -25.21
C VAL A 636 -0.93 8.80 -26.22
N LEU A 637 -1.12 7.98 -27.25
CA LEU A 637 -0.13 7.76 -28.32
C LEU A 637 0.12 9.03 -29.15
N ASP A 638 -0.93 9.73 -29.55
CA ASP A 638 -0.79 10.99 -30.29
C ASP A 638 0.00 12.00 -29.47
N GLN A 639 -0.30 12.17 -28.22
CA GLN A 639 0.41 13.09 -27.33
C GLN A 639 1.88 12.67 -27.10
N LEU A 640 2.17 11.39 -26.93
CA LEU A 640 3.56 10.90 -26.84
C LEU A 640 4.39 11.33 -28.05
N LEU A 641 3.80 11.27 -29.24
CA LEU A 641 4.47 11.59 -30.49
C LEU A 641 4.52 13.09 -30.79
N THR A 642 3.50 13.87 -30.41
CA THR A 642 3.29 15.22 -30.93
C THR A 642 3.33 16.33 -29.87
N VAL A 643 3.13 16.00 -28.56
CA VAL A 643 3.02 17.03 -27.52
C VAL A 643 4.17 18.03 -27.57
N PRO A 644 3.88 19.35 -27.63
CA PRO A 644 4.91 20.39 -27.57
C PRO A 644 5.46 20.50 -26.15
N LEU A 645 6.77 20.50 -25.99
CA LEU A 645 7.41 20.64 -24.70
C LEU A 645 7.79 22.10 -24.45
N ALA A 646 7.25 22.70 -23.40
CA ALA A 646 7.57 24.07 -23.01
C ALA A 646 8.89 24.12 -22.20
N GLU A 647 9.74 25.15 -22.46
CA GLU A 647 11.02 25.32 -21.75
C GLU A 647 10.86 25.42 -20.23
N SER A 648 9.82 26.13 -19.77
CA SER A 648 9.53 26.25 -18.34
C SER A 648 9.22 24.91 -17.69
N ARG A 649 8.38 24.08 -18.34
CA ARG A 649 8.04 22.73 -17.83
C ARG A 649 9.24 21.80 -17.89
N PHE A 650 10.01 21.84 -18.98
CA PHE A 650 11.27 21.09 -19.08
C PHE A 650 12.19 21.38 -17.90
N ASN A 651 12.41 22.64 -17.57
CA ASN A 651 13.29 23.03 -16.47
C ASN A 651 12.74 22.58 -15.12
N SER A 652 11.43 22.71 -14.87
CA SER A 652 10.79 22.30 -13.63
C SER A 652 10.87 20.77 -13.44
N ILE A 653 10.53 19.99 -14.45
CA ILE A 653 10.54 18.51 -14.39
C ILE A 653 11.98 17.98 -14.32
N LYS A 654 12.92 18.60 -15.02
CA LYS A 654 14.35 18.27 -14.90
C LYS A 654 14.85 18.47 -13.47
N GLN A 655 14.52 19.61 -12.84
CA GLN A 655 14.88 19.89 -11.45
C GLN A 655 14.23 18.91 -10.49
N SER A 656 12.95 18.58 -10.70
CA SER A 656 12.23 17.57 -9.90
C SER A 656 12.91 16.20 -9.98
N LEU A 657 13.26 15.74 -11.20
CA LEU A 657 13.98 14.48 -11.40
C LEU A 657 15.35 14.47 -10.71
N MET A 658 16.12 15.54 -10.84
CA MET A 658 17.43 15.67 -10.17
C MET A 658 17.28 15.64 -8.64
N ARG A 659 16.29 16.33 -8.10
CA ARG A 659 15.98 16.32 -6.66
C ARG A 659 15.56 14.94 -6.18
N ASP A 660 14.77 14.19 -6.94
CA ASP A 660 14.40 12.82 -6.60
C ASP A 660 15.62 11.90 -6.52
N LEU A 661 16.57 12.05 -7.48
CA LEU A 661 17.84 11.33 -7.49
C LEU A 661 18.71 11.68 -6.29
N GLU A 662 18.80 12.97 -5.92
CA GLU A 662 19.51 13.42 -4.72
C GLU A 662 18.86 12.88 -3.44
N ASN A 663 17.53 12.89 -3.37
CA ASN A 663 16.78 12.39 -2.21
C ASN A 663 16.91 10.86 -2.03
N ALA A 664 17.18 10.10 -3.09
CA ALA A 664 17.44 8.67 -2.99
C ALA A 664 18.69 8.36 -2.11
N ALA A 665 19.66 9.27 -2.03
CA ALA A 665 20.80 9.17 -1.12
C ALA A 665 20.45 9.38 0.36
N LYS A 666 19.21 9.79 0.65
CA LYS A 666 18.65 10.01 2.00
C LYS A 666 17.64 8.92 2.39
N ASP A 667 17.47 7.89 1.56
CA ASP A 667 16.64 6.73 1.89
C ASP A 667 17.30 5.89 2.98
N LYS A 668 16.50 5.03 3.63
CA LYS A 668 16.98 4.13 4.67
C LYS A 668 18.15 3.28 4.18
N PRO A 669 19.14 2.96 5.03
CA PRO A 669 20.35 2.24 4.63
C PRO A 669 20.08 0.96 3.81
N TYR A 670 19.14 0.13 4.26
CA TYR A 670 18.79 -1.10 3.55
C TYR A 670 18.25 -0.85 2.12
N SER A 671 17.51 0.26 1.90
CA SER A 671 17.00 0.63 0.57
C SER A 671 18.13 1.05 -0.36
N GLN A 672 19.11 1.77 0.18
CA GLN A 672 20.28 2.18 -0.59
C GLN A 672 21.14 0.98 -1.00
N THR A 673 21.28 -0.06 -0.14
CA THR A 673 21.99 -1.31 -0.53
C THR A 673 21.28 -2.03 -1.68
N LEU A 674 19.93 -2.08 -1.68
CA LEU A 674 19.14 -2.65 -2.77
C LEU A 674 19.27 -1.86 -4.08
N THR A 675 19.33 -0.53 -4.00
CA THR A 675 19.59 0.34 -5.17
C THR A 675 20.99 0.10 -5.73
N ALA A 676 21.99 0.02 -4.85
CA ALA A 676 23.37 -0.26 -5.26
C ALA A 676 23.53 -1.66 -5.90
N LEU A 677 22.77 -2.67 -5.41
CA LEU A 677 22.71 -3.98 -6.05
C LEU A 677 22.26 -3.87 -7.52
N ASN A 678 21.16 -3.13 -7.77
CA ASN A 678 20.66 -2.93 -9.12
C ASN A 678 21.68 -2.16 -9.98
N ASN A 679 22.26 -1.07 -9.47
CA ASN A 679 23.25 -0.26 -10.19
C ASN A 679 24.52 -1.04 -10.56
N THR A 680 24.86 -2.06 -9.75
CA THR A 680 26.03 -2.90 -9.99
C THR A 680 25.77 -3.98 -11.04
N LEU A 681 24.56 -4.57 -11.03
CA LEU A 681 24.31 -5.77 -11.82
C LEU A 681 23.44 -5.55 -13.07
N LEU A 682 22.58 -4.51 -13.10
CA LEU A 682 21.68 -4.24 -14.22
C LEU A 682 22.26 -3.20 -15.19
N SER A 683 22.33 -3.51 -16.47
CA SER A 683 22.82 -2.60 -17.51
C SER A 683 21.96 -1.36 -17.72
N THR A 684 20.77 -1.30 -17.15
CA THR A 684 19.82 -0.18 -17.26
C THR A 684 19.69 0.64 -15.98
N SER A 685 20.46 0.32 -14.94
CA SER A 685 20.43 1.02 -13.66
C SER A 685 21.76 1.78 -13.46
N TRP A 686 21.66 3.04 -13.12
CA TRP A 686 22.80 3.95 -13.04
C TRP A 686 22.83 4.67 -11.69
N PRO A 687 24.03 4.94 -11.15
CA PRO A 687 24.15 5.75 -9.93
C PRO A 687 23.48 7.12 -10.07
N ALA A 688 22.79 7.55 -9.02
CA ALA A 688 22.07 8.82 -9.02
C ALA A 688 22.96 10.02 -9.34
N GLN A 689 24.21 10.03 -8.85
CA GLN A 689 25.18 11.09 -9.12
C GLN A 689 25.54 11.20 -10.61
N GLU A 690 25.70 10.07 -11.30
CA GLU A 690 25.99 10.05 -12.73
C GLU A 690 24.80 10.56 -13.55
N GLN A 691 23.58 10.14 -13.16
CA GLN A 691 22.35 10.62 -13.80
C GLN A 691 22.17 12.13 -13.57
N THR A 692 22.35 12.62 -12.34
CA THR A 692 22.23 14.04 -11.99
C THR A 692 23.26 14.89 -12.75
N ALA A 693 24.51 14.43 -12.83
CA ALA A 693 25.57 15.13 -13.59
C ALA A 693 25.22 15.26 -15.08
N LEU A 694 24.71 14.17 -15.69
CA LEU A 694 24.25 14.20 -17.08
C LEU A 694 23.06 15.15 -17.27
N LEU A 695 22.06 15.06 -16.40
CA LEU A 695 20.83 15.86 -16.48
C LEU A 695 21.13 17.37 -16.36
N ALA A 696 22.11 17.76 -15.55
CA ALA A 696 22.47 19.16 -15.35
C ALA A 696 22.76 19.88 -16.67
N ASP A 697 23.46 19.21 -17.59
CA ASP A 697 23.92 19.78 -18.88
C ASP A 697 22.86 19.64 -19.99
N LEU A 698 21.79 18.87 -19.80
CA LEU A 698 20.79 18.63 -20.84
C LEU A 698 19.92 19.86 -21.10
N THR A 699 19.70 20.15 -22.38
CA THR A 699 18.80 21.21 -22.87
C THR A 699 17.53 20.63 -23.50
N LEU A 700 16.48 21.43 -23.61
CA LEU A 700 15.27 21.05 -24.33
C LEU A 700 15.56 20.72 -25.81
N ALA A 701 16.52 21.42 -26.42
CA ALA A 701 16.95 21.17 -27.82
C ALA A 701 17.58 19.76 -27.95
N ASP A 702 18.39 19.35 -26.96
CA ASP A 702 18.95 17.98 -26.93
C ASP A 702 17.84 16.94 -26.83
N LEU A 703 16.87 17.15 -25.92
CA LEU A 703 15.75 16.23 -25.75
C LEU A 703 14.88 16.12 -27.01
N ASN A 704 14.56 17.23 -27.66
CA ASN A 704 13.78 17.23 -28.90
C ASN A 704 14.53 16.55 -30.05
N THR A 705 15.85 16.74 -30.16
CA THR A 705 16.70 16.08 -31.14
C THR A 705 16.70 14.56 -30.88
N TRP A 706 16.93 14.15 -29.64
CA TRP A 706 16.89 12.76 -29.22
C TRP A 706 15.52 12.11 -29.50
N ARG A 707 14.41 12.74 -29.06
CA ARG A 707 13.05 12.30 -29.32
C ARG A 707 12.81 12.03 -30.81
N SER A 708 13.17 12.98 -31.67
CA SER A 708 12.95 12.86 -33.12
C SER A 708 13.73 11.69 -33.76
N GLN A 709 14.79 11.21 -33.11
CA GLN A 709 15.55 10.03 -33.56
C GLN A 709 14.91 8.73 -33.10
N GLN A 710 14.40 8.70 -31.84
CA GLN A 710 13.84 7.49 -31.27
C GLN A 710 12.57 7.03 -32.00
N PHE A 711 11.70 7.95 -32.38
CA PHE A 711 10.42 7.63 -32.98
C PHE A 711 10.43 7.54 -34.53
N LYS A 712 11.58 7.38 -35.16
CA LYS A 712 11.68 7.19 -36.64
C LYS A 712 11.24 5.80 -37.10
N ARG A 713 11.51 4.80 -36.31
CA ARG A 713 11.17 3.39 -36.55
C ARG A 713 10.78 2.77 -35.21
N ILE A 714 9.64 2.09 -35.20
CA ILE A 714 9.10 1.52 -33.94
C ILE A 714 8.69 0.08 -34.21
N GLY A 715 9.16 -0.82 -33.34
CA GLY A 715 8.62 -2.15 -33.20
C GLY A 715 7.57 -2.18 -32.07
N VAL A 716 6.45 -2.86 -32.30
CA VAL A 716 5.42 -2.99 -31.28
C VAL A 716 5.30 -4.43 -30.82
N ARG A 717 5.26 -4.61 -29.51
CA ARG A 717 4.93 -5.87 -28.86
C ARG A 717 3.98 -5.62 -27.71
N GLY A 718 2.96 -6.44 -27.57
CA GLY A 718 2.01 -6.23 -26.49
C GLY A 718 0.88 -7.23 -26.48
N GLY A 719 -0.17 -6.89 -25.73
CA GLY A 719 -1.34 -7.75 -25.64
C GLY A 719 -2.54 -7.06 -25.04
N LEU A 720 -3.69 -7.68 -25.28
CA LEU A 720 -4.99 -7.33 -24.76
C LEU A 720 -5.46 -8.50 -23.87
N HIS A 721 -6.01 -8.19 -22.73
CA HIS A 721 -6.52 -9.20 -21.80
C HIS A 721 -7.75 -8.69 -21.07
N GLY A 722 -8.80 -9.50 -21.00
CA GLY A 722 -10.04 -9.20 -20.31
C GLY A 722 -11.27 -9.19 -21.22
N ASN A 723 -12.18 -8.25 -21.02
CA ASN A 723 -13.41 -8.10 -21.81
C ASN A 723 -13.10 -7.46 -23.19
N VAL A 724 -12.31 -8.16 -23.99
CA VAL A 724 -11.85 -7.80 -25.34
C VAL A 724 -11.84 -9.03 -26.22
N ASN A 725 -11.98 -8.85 -27.54
CA ASN A 725 -12.04 -9.93 -28.52
C ASN A 725 -11.09 -9.70 -29.72
N THR A 726 -11.17 -10.55 -30.72
CA THR A 726 -10.36 -10.47 -31.94
C THR A 726 -10.60 -9.16 -32.71
N GLU A 727 -11.82 -8.66 -32.77
CA GLU A 727 -12.15 -7.40 -33.44
C GLU A 727 -11.46 -6.22 -32.76
N ASP A 728 -11.38 -6.24 -31.40
CA ASP A 728 -10.66 -5.24 -30.63
C ASP A 728 -9.14 -5.29 -30.90
N ALA A 729 -8.58 -6.49 -31.05
CA ALA A 729 -7.16 -6.67 -31.38
C ALA A 729 -6.83 -6.17 -32.80
N GLU A 730 -7.73 -6.44 -33.78
CA GLU A 730 -7.61 -5.94 -35.16
C GLU A 730 -7.74 -4.41 -35.20
N ALA A 731 -8.70 -3.83 -34.48
CA ALA A 731 -8.88 -2.38 -34.40
C ALA A 731 -7.65 -1.70 -33.74
N LEU A 732 -7.08 -2.31 -32.69
CA LEU A 732 -5.84 -1.84 -32.09
C LEU A 732 -4.68 -1.91 -33.10
N ALA A 733 -4.55 -2.98 -33.85
CA ALA A 733 -3.50 -3.11 -34.86
C ALA A 733 -3.62 -2.06 -35.98
N GLU A 734 -4.84 -1.76 -36.43
CA GLU A 734 -5.09 -0.68 -37.39
C GLU A 734 -4.73 0.70 -36.83
N LEU A 735 -5.13 0.98 -35.58
CA LEU A 735 -4.78 2.21 -34.88
C LEU A 735 -3.25 2.40 -34.80
N LEU A 736 -2.54 1.37 -34.35
CA LEU A 736 -1.08 1.41 -34.21
C LEU A 736 -0.38 1.56 -35.57
N THR A 737 -0.90 0.92 -36.61
CA THR A 737 -0.37 1.05 -37.99
C THR A 737 -0.58 2.47 -38.53
N THR A 738 -1.67 3.11 -38.14
CA THR A 738 -1.98 4.49 -38.58
C THR A 738 -1.13 5.53 -37.87
N LEU A 739 -0.86 5.34 -36.57
CA LEU A 739 -0.19 6.36 -35.76
C LEU A 739 1.33 6.20 -35.73
N LEU A 740 1.86 4.98 -35.90
CA LEU A 740 3.27 4.68 -35.66
C LEU A 740 4.02 4.35 -36.96
N PRO A 741 5.29 4.78 -37.11
CA PRO A 741 6.16 4.37 -38.20
C PRO A 741 6.69 2.95 -37.94
N LEU A 742 5.82 1.96 -38.11
CA LEU A 742 6.12 0.56 -37.78
C LEU A 742 7.22 -0.01 -38.67
N ASP A 743 8.17 -0.68 -38.02
CA ASP A 743 9.25 -1.42 -38.68
C ASP A 743 9.71 -2.57 -37.76
N ARG A 744 10.47 -3.51 -38.35
CA ARG A 744 11.14 -4.55 -37.55
C ARG A 744 12.23 -3.91 -36.71
N VAL A 745 12.03 -3.87 -35.44
CA VAL A 745 13.00 -3.42 -34.42
C VAL A 745 13.19 -4.55 -33.42
N ASP A 746 14.44 -4.99 -33.24
CA ASP A 746 14.76 -6.02 -32.26
C ASP A 746 14.55 -5.46 -30.85
N ARG A 747 13.94 -6.26 -30.01
CA ARG A 747 13.75 -5.93 -28.61
C ARG A 747 15.08 -5.97 -27.86
N THR A 748 15.31 -4.96 -27.06
CA THR A 748 16.47 -4.90 -26.16
C THR A 748 16.05 -5.28 -24.74
N ARG A 749 16.72 -6.25 -24.12
CA ARG A 749 16.53 -6.63 -22.72
C ARG A 749 17.65 -6.06 -21.85
N PRO A 750 17.39 -5.76 -20.58
CA PRO A 750 18.45 -5.46 -19.64
C PRO A 750 19.36 -6.69 -19.50
N THR A 751 20.66 -6.48 -19.50
CA THR A 751 21.61 -7.54 -19.21
C THR A 751 21.97 -7.52 -17.74
N VAL A 752 22.16 -8.72 -17.14
CA VAL A 752 22.58 -8.89 -15.76
C VAL A 752 24.03 -9.33 -15.74
N GLN A 753 24.89 -8.54 -15.10
CA GLN A 753 26.30 -8.88 -14.96
C GLN A 753 26.45 -10.16 -14.13
N GLN A 754 27.25 -11.11 -14.63
CA GLN A 754 27.56 -12.35 -13.91
C GLN A 754 28.64 -12.10 -12.86
N LEU A 755 28.39 -12.55 -11.63
CA LEU A 755 29.36 -12.53 -10.55
C LEU A 755 30.32 -13.71 -10.68
N THR A 756 31.54 -13.44 -11.12
CA THR A 756 32.60 -14.47 -11.27
C THR A 756 33.53 -14.54 -10.06
N GLN A 757 33.52 -13.52 -9.21
CA GLN A 757 34.32 -13.42 -7.99
C GLN A 757 33.57 -12.58 -6.95
N SER A 758 34.03 -12.61 -5.68
CA SER A 758 33.50 -11.75 -4.64
C SER A 758 33.83 -10.29 -4.90
N ALA A 759 32.89 -9.41 -4.57
CA ALA A 759 33.06 -7.97 -4.58
C ALA A 759 32.40 -7.34 -3.34
N ASP A 760 33.05 -6.31 -2.81
CA ASP A 760 32.58 -5.55 -1.65
C ASP A 760 32.34 -4.09 -2.08
N ILE A 761 31.19 -3.53 -1.71
CA ILE A 761 30.81 -2.13 -1.99
C ILE A 761 30.48 -1.45 -0.68
N ASP A 762 31.27 -0.44 -0.31
CA ASP A 762 31.03 0.41 0.84
C ASP A 762 30.22 1.65 0.42
N LEU A 763 29.09 1.87 1.08
CA LEU A 763 28.18 2.98 0.84
C LEU A 763 28.32 4.05 1.93
N ALA A 764 28.57 5.27 1.50
CA ALA A 764 28.55 6.44 2.40
C ALA A 764 27.09 6.85 2.69
N VAL A 765 26.46 6.22 3.67
CA VAL A 765 25.08 6.51 4.10
C VAL A 765 25.08 7.36 5.35
N ASP A 766 24.32 8.46 5.36
CA ASP A 766 24.10 9.29 6.55
C ASP A 766 23.01 8.70 7.44
N HIS A 767 23.37 7.66 8.22
CA HIS A 767 22.51 7.02 9.20
C HIS A 767 23.37 6.39 10.31
N ASN A 768 22.81 6.23 11.51
CA ASN A 768 23.52 5.60 12.62
C ASN A 768 23.59 4.07 12.50
N ASP A 769 22.57 3.45 11.91
CA ASP A 769 22.54 2.00 11.76
C ASP A 769 23.54 1.54 10.71
N ALA A 770 24.20 0.42 10.99
CA ALA A 770 24.88 -0.35 9.97
C ALA A 770 23.86 -1.09 9.08
N ALA A 771 24.18 -1.27 7.81
CA ALA A 771 23.38 -2.09 6.91
C ALA A 771 24.28 -3.01 6.09
N LEU A 772 23.82 -4.23 5.88
CA LEU A 772 24.49 -5.24 5.08
C LEU A 772 23.48 -5.92 4.15
N LEU A 773 23.81 -5.96 2.88
CA LEU A 773 23.18 -6.80 1.86
C LEU A 773 24.24 -7.75 1.32
N LEU A 774 24.02 -9.05 1.48
CA LEU A 774 24.84 -10.09 0.90
C LEU A 774 24.00 -10.82 -0.15
N TYR A 775 24.46 -10.78 -1.39
CA TYR A 775 23.81 -11.41 -2.54
C TYR A 775 24.70 -12.48 -3.16
N VAL A 776 24.13 -13.67 -3.34
CA VAL A 776 24.76 -14.81 -4.02
C VAL A 776 23.95 -15.13 -5.25
N GLN A 777 24.50 -14.81 -6.43
CA GLN A 777 23.85 -15.03 -7.70
C GLN A 777 23.82 -16.52 -8.06
N ASP A 778 22.73 -16.96 -8.68
CA ASP A 778 22.67 -18.33 -9.22
C ASP A 778 23.67 -18.52 -10.39
N PRO A 779 24.16 -19.75 -10.60
CA PRO A 779 25.13 -19.99 -11.64
C PRO A 779 24.59 -19.77 -13.05
N ASP A 780 23.30 -19.88 -13.24
CA ASP A 780 22.58 -19.65 -14.50
C ASP A 780 21.15 -19.14 -14.24
N ASP A 781 20.42 -18.77 -15.29
CA ASP A 781 19.07 -18.27 -15.25
C ASP A 781 17.99 -19.34 -15.53
N SER A 782 18.37 -20.62 -15.47
CA SER A 782 17.45 -21.73 -15.72
C SER A 782 16.34 -21.84 -14.68
N PHE A 783 15.21 -22.39 -15.05
CA PHE A 783 14.13 -22.68 -14.10
C PHE A 783 14.59 -23.62 -12.98
N ALA A 784 15.57 -24.50 -13.22
CA ALA A 784 16.12 -25.39 -12.19
C ALA A 784 16.90 -24.61 -11.13
N SER A 785 17.73 -23.65 -11.50
CA SER A 785 18.43 -22.75 -10.57
C SER A 785 17.42 -21.88 -9.81
N ARG A 786 16.44 -21.32 -10.53
CA ARG A 786 15.36 -20.50 -9.93
C ARG A 786 14.52 -21.30 -8.90
N ALA A 787 14.22 -22.58 -9.18
CA ALA A 787 13.48 -23.45 -8.25
C ALA A 787 14.27 -23.73 -6.97
N LYS A 788 15.56 -24.04 -7.06
CA LYS A 788 16.44 -24.28 -5.90
C LYS A 788 16.58 -23.03 -5.04
N SER A 789 16.82 -21.86 -5.65
CA SER A 789 16.90 -20.59 -4.93
C SER A 789 15.58 -20.20 -4.29
N ALA A 790 14.45 -20.41 -4.97
CA ALA A 790 13.13 -20.15 -4.39
C ALA A 790 12.87 -21.03 -3.16
N PHE A 791 13.25 -22.31 -3.23
CA PHE A 791 13.07 -23.21 -2.10
C PHE A 791 14.07 -22.94 -0.97
N ALA A 792 15.32 -22.58 -1.26
CA ALA A 792 16.26 -22.11 -0.25
C ALA A 792 15.72 -20.87 0.48
N GLY A 793 15.16 -19.90 -0.27
CA GLY A 793 14.52 -18.73 0.34
C GLY A 793 13.34 -19.09 1.24
N GLN A 794 12.55 -20.13 0.92
CA GLN A 794 11.49 -20.64 1.78
C GLN A 794 12.05 -21.26 3.07
N LEU A 795 13.08 -22.09 2.94
CA LEU A 795 13.68 -22.83 4.06
C LEU A 795 14.39 -21.88 5.05
N LEU A 796 15.08 -20.86 4.54
CA LEU A 796 15.94 -20.00 5.34
C LEU A 796 15.19 -18.82 5.99
N ARG A 797 14.05 -18.38 5.45
CA ARG A 797 13.36 -17.14 5.87
C ARG A 797 13.09 -17.08 7.37
N SER A 798 12.32 -18.01 7.91
CA SER A 798 11.96 -18.03 9.34
C SER A 798 13.14 -18.31 10.25
N PRO A 799 13.98 -19.33 10.00
CA PRO A 799 15.15 -19.59 10.85
C PRO A 799 16.15 -18.44 10.88
N PHE A 800 16.39 -17.76 9.75
CA PHE A 800 17.25 -16.59 9.69
C PHE A 800 16.70 -15.43 10.52
N PHE A 801 15.41 -15.17 10.39
CA PHE A 801 14.73 -14.13 11.17
C PHE A 801 14.83 -14.44 12.68
N SER A 802 14.47 -15.66 13.10
CA SER A 802 14.54 -16.06 14.51
C SER A 802 15.96 -15.95 15.05
N SER A 803 16.97 -16.47 14.34
CA SER A 803 18.35 -16.44 14.79
C SER A 803 18.91 -15.02 14.90
N LEU A 804 18.77 -14.18 13.85
CA LEU A 804 19.45 -12.88 13.85
C LEU A 804 18.63 -11.77 14.50
N ARG A 805 17.31 -11.76 14.32
CA ARG A 805 16.45 -10.74 14.93
C ARG A 805 16.04 -11.12 16.34
N THR A 806 15.57 -12.37 16.54
CA THR A 806 14.97 -12.79 17.81
C THR A 806 16.03 -13.13 18.85
N ASP A 807 16.99 -14.00 18.50
CA ASP A 807 18.00 -14.50 19.45
C ASP A 807 19.17 -13.52 19.62
N GLN A 808 19.73 -13.03 18.51
CA GLN A 808 20.91 -12.16 18.51
C GLN A 808 20.56 -10.66 18.60
N GLN A 809 19.29 -10.25 18.42
CA GLN A 809 18.80 -8.87 18.52
C GLN A 809 19.58 -7.88 17.64
N LEU A 810 19.99 -8.31 16.44
CA LEU A 810 20.82 -7.49 15.56
C LEU A 810 20.08 -6.28 14.97
N GLY A 811 18.76 -6.32 14.86
CA GLY A 811 17.99 -5.17 14.36
C GLY A 811 16.57 -5.52 13.93
N TYR A 812 15.84 -4.49 13.52
CA TYR A 812 14.45 -4.64 13.06
C TYR A 812 14.36 -5.22 11.65
N VAL A 813 15.25 -4.78 10.74
CA VAL A 813 15.28 -5.28 9.34
C VAL A 813 16.24 -6.47 9.28
N VAL A 814 15.68 -7.68 9.28
CA VAL A 814 16.41 -8.94 9.10
C VAL A 814 15.62 -9.80 8.13
N SER A 815 16.20 -10.16 7.00
CA SER A 815 15.51 -10.93 5.96
C SER A 815 16.46 -11.81 5.18
N ALA A 816 16.05 -13.06 4.93
CA ALA A 816 16.64 -13.93 3.93
C ALA A 816 15.59 -14.29 2.88
N GLY A 817 15.98 -14.35 1.60
CA GLY A 817 15.05 -14.62 0.52
C GLY A 817 15.73 -14.73 -0.84
N ILE A 818 14.92 -14.57 -1.89
CA ILE A 818 15.40 -14.54 -3.26
C ILE A 818 15.32 -13.11 -3.82
N ARG A 819 16.27 -12.77 -4.67
CA ARG A 819 16.22 -11.60 -5.54
C ARG A 819 16.36 -12.03 -6.98
N ARG A 820 15.41 -11.60 -7.81
CA ARG A 820 15.45 -11.82 -9.24
C ARG A 820 15.67 -10.49 -9.97
N MET A 821 16.55 -10.50 -10.94
CA MET A 821 16.82 -9.41 -11.87
C MET A 821 16.68 -9.97 -13.29
N ASP A 822 15.69 -9.50 -14.03
CA ASP A 822 15.24 -10.10 -15.28
C ASP A 822 15.00 -11.61 -15.12
N THR A 823 15.73 -12.50 -15.80
CA THR A 823 15.63 -13.96 -15.62
C THR A 823 16.62 -14.52 -14.60
N GLN A 824 17.67 -13.78 -14.25
CA GLN A 824 18.70 -14.20 -13.31
C GLN A 824 18.21 -14.10 -11.86
N SER A 825 18.34 -15.17 -11.10
CA SER A 825 17.99 -15.23 -9.66
C SER A 825 19.23 -15.31 -8.77
N GLY A 826 19.03 -15.20 -7.48
CA GLY A 826 20.02 -15.44 -6.44
C GLY A 826 19.43 -15.32 -5.05
N ASN A 827 20.15 -15.79 -4.06
CA ASN A 827 19.77 -15.68 -2.64
C ASN A 827 20.33 -14.38 -2.04
N LEU A 828 19.51 -13.73 -1.23
CA LEU A 828 19.78 -12.43 -0.62
C LEU A 828 19.62 -12.55 0.89
N PHE A 829 20.59 -11.98 1.62
CA PHE A 829 20.56 -11.77 3.07
C PHE A 829 20.68 -10.28 3.34
N LEU A 830 19.75 -9.74 4.08
CA LEU A 830 19.65 -8.31 4.36
C LEU A 830 19.47 -8.07 5.86
N VAL A 831 20.34 -7.25 6.44
CA VAL A 831 20.28 -6.84 7.84
C VAL A 831 20.57 -5.35 7.95
N GLN A 832 19.71 -4.61 8.71
CA GLN A 832 20.03 -3.27 9.19
C GLN A 832 20.03 -3.28 10.72
N SER A 833 21.09 -2.80 11.32
CA SER A 833 21.37 -2.94 12.76
C SER A 833 21.74 -1.62 13.41
N PRO A 834 21.03 -1.22 14.48
CA PRO A 834 21.44 -0.12 15.35
C PRO A 834 22.46 -0.57 16.42
N SER A 835 22.69 -1.89 16.57
CA SER A 835 23.44 -2.48 17.69
C SER A 835 24.74 -3.19 17.28
N ALA A 836 24.93 -3.50 15.99
CA ALA A 836 26.07 -4.28 15.50
C ALA A 836 26.66 -3.69 14.22
N GLY A 837 27.99 -3.71 14.11
CA GLY A 837 28.71 -3.31 12.90
C GLY A 837 28.72 -4.42 11.82
N VAL A 838 29.07 -4.03 10.61
CA VAL A 838 29.04 -4.88 9.39
C VAL A 838 29.80 -6.20 9.55
N ALA A 839 30.99 -6.17 10.15
CA ALA A 839 31.81 -7.38 10.39
C ALA A 839 31.07 -8.44 11.24
N HIS A 840 30.39 -7.98 12.29
CA HIS A 840 29.61 -8.87 13.15
C HIS A 840 28.39 -9.44 12.41
N ILE A 841 27.68 -8.59 11.65
CA ILE A 841 26.52 -9.00 10.86
C ILE A 841 26.92 -10.02 9.78
N GLU A 842 28.03 -9.79 9.06
CA GLU A 842 28.55 -10.72 8.05
C GLU A 842 28.87 -12.09 8.65
N ASN A 843 29.57 -12.11 9.78
CA ASN A 843 29.86 -13.35 10.51
C ASN A 843 28.58 -14.06 10.97
N ALA A 844 27.59 -13.32 11.50
CA ALA A 844 26.32 -13.89 11.91
C ALA A 844 25.55 -14.56 10.76
N VAL A 845 25.59 -13.99 9.54
CA VAL A 845 25.01 -14.61 8.34
C VAL A 845 25.73 -15.90 7.98
N ILE A 846 27.07 -15.90 8.00
CA ILE A 846 27.89 -17.08 7.66
C ILE A 846 27.69 -18.18 8.69
N GLU A 847 27.77 -17.87 9.99
CA GLU A 847 27.57 -18.81 11.09
C GLU A 847 26.16 -19.40 11.09
N PHE A 848 25.15 -18.57 10.82
CA PHE A 848 23.77 -19.05 10.65
C PHE A 848 23.67 -20.12 9.56
N LEU A 849 24.21 -19.88 8.38
CA LEU A 849 24.16 -20.85 7.29
C LEU A 849 24.88 -22.16 7.65
N GLN A 850 26.06 -22.06 8.27
CA GLN A 850 26.81 -23.22 8.71
C GLN A 850 26.06 -24.04 9.78
N ALA A 851 25.46 -23.37 10.76
CA ALA A 851 24.66 -23.99 11.80
C ALA A 851 23.39 -24.65 11.23
N TYR A 852 22.70 -23.97 10.31
CA TYR A 852 21.52 -24.49 9.66
C TYR A 852 21.81 -25.77 8.86
N ILE A 853 22.93 -25.80 8.11
CA ILE A 853 23.36 -26.97 7.35
C ILE A 853 23.81 -28.10 8.28
N ALA A 854 24.50 -27.79 9.40
CA ALA A 854 24.91 -28.79 10.38
C ALA A 854 23.73 -29.54 11.02
N GLN A 855 22.57 -28.86 11.16
CA GLN A 855 21.32 -29.42 11.69
C GLN A 855 20.41 -29.98 10.60
N TRP A 856 20.82 -30.00 9.34
CA TRP A 856 19.98 -30.41 8.20
C TRP A 856 19.41 -31.81 8.32
N ASP A 857 20.20 -32.76 8.86
CA ASP A 857 19.78 -34.13 9.00
C ASP A 857 18.74 -34.35 10.10
N ASP A 858 18.59 -33.39 11.03
CA ASP A 858 17.54 -33.38 12.06
C ASP A 858 16.14 -33.04 11.47
N MET A 859 16.10 -32.39 10.32
CA MET A 859 14.84 -32.11 9.62
C MET A 859 14.23 -33.43 9.12
N SER A 860 13.01 -33.75 9.59
CA SER A 860 12.29 -34.90 9.10
C SER A 860 11.85 -34.74 7.62
N GLU A 861 11.68 -35.84 6.90
CA GLU A 861 11.13 -35.82 5.54
C GLU A 861 9.75 -35.12 5.50
N ALA A 862 8.92 -35.35 6.51
CA ALA A 862 7.60 -34.72 6.61
C ALA A 862 7.71 -33.18 6.74
N ALA A 863 8.68 -32.66 7.51
CA ALA A 863 8.92 -31.23 7.62
C ALA A 863 9.46 -30.63 6.31
N PHE A 864 10.33 -31.36 5.61
CA PHE A 864 10.83 -30.96 4.29
C PHE A 864 9.71 -30.87 3.27
N GLU A 865 8.85 -31.89 3.17
CA GLU A 865 7.69 -31.91 2.27
C GLU A 865 6.66 -30.81 2.63
N GLN A 866 6.51 -30.50 3.92
CA GLN A 866 5.65 -29.39 4.36
C GLN A 866 6.17 -28.04 3.84
N GLN A 867 7.48 -27.78 3.88
CA GLN A 867 8.09 -26.55 3.34
C GLN A 867 7.93 -26.47 1.82
N LYS A 868 8.06 -27.60 1.10
CA LYS A 868 7.78 -27.66 -0.35
C LYS A 868 6.33 -27.30 -0.64
N ALA A 869 5.40 -27.92 0.06
CA ALA A 869 3.97 -27.66 -0.10
C ALA A 869 3.63 -26.19 0.19
N GLY A 870 4.27 -25.58 1.20
CA GLY A 870 4.13 -24.16 1.51
C GLY A 870 4.60 -23.24 0.36
N LEU A 871 5.75 -23.53 -0.25
CA LEU A 871 6.23 -22.79 -1.42
C LEU A 871 5.31 -22.99 -2.63
N MET A 872 4.88 -24.23 -2.89
CA MET A 872 3.99 -24.54 -4.00
C MET A 872 2.64 -23.82 -3.89
N THR A 873 2.09 -23.71 -2.67
CA THR A 873 0.87 -22.94 -2.40
C THR A 873 1.02 -21.47 -2.84
N ARG A 874 2.20 -20.87 -2.65
CA ARG A 874 2.46 -19.49 -3.08
C ARG A 874 2.72 -19.36 -4.58
N LEU A 875 3.47 -20.29 -5.18
CA LEU A 875 3.79 -20.27 -6.62
C LEU A 875 2.56 -20.48 -7.50
N LEU A 876 1.65 -21.36 -7.04
CA LEU A 876 0.44 -21.76 -7.77
C LEU A 876 -0.81 -21.02 -7.30
N GLU A 877 -0.66 -20.00 -6.47
CA GLU A 877 -1.78 -19.17 -6.02
C GLU A 877 -2.53 -18.61 -7.22
N LYS A 878 -3.86 -18.77 -7.23
CA LYS A 878 -4.72 -18.29 -8.32
C LYS A 878 -4.74 -16.77 -8.37
N ASP A 879 -4.77 -16.23 -9.58
CA ASP A 879 -4.97 -14.80 -9.76
C ASP A 879 -6.35 -14.40 -9.22
N LYS A 880 -6.38 -13.38 -8.38
CA LYS A 880 -7.61 -12.93 -7.69
C LYS A 880 -8.41 -11.93 -8.53
N ASN A 881 -7.78 -11.30 -9.50
CA ASN A 881 -8.38 -10.27 -10.33
C ASN A 881 -7.67 -10.16 -11.69
N LEU A 882 -8.32 -9.42 -12.59
CA LEU A 882 -7.84 -9.21 -13.95
C LEU A 882 -6.41 -8.62 -13.98
N ASN A 883 -6.12 -7.66 -13.10
CA ASN A 883 -4.80 -7.02 -13.08
C ASN A 883 -3.67 -8.00 -12.70
N GLN A 884 -3.89 -8.89 -11.73
CA GLN A 884 -2.89 -9.90 -11.35
C GLN A 884 -2.59 -10.84 -12.51
N ARG A 885 -3.63 -11.34 -13.21
CA ARG A 885 -3.46 -12.21 -14.37
C ARG A 885 -2.76 -11.48 -15.52
N SER A 886 -3.16 -10.25 -15.82
CA SER A 886 -2.49 -9.41 -16.82
C SER A 886 -1.01 -9.21 -16.49
N GLN A 887 -0.67 -8.89 -15.22
CA GLN A 887 0.74 -8.70 -14.81
C GLN A 887 1.56 -9.97 -14.99
N ARG A 888 0.99 -11.14 -14.70
CA ARG A 888 1.64 -12.42 -14.95
C ARG A 888 1.87 -12.66 -16.44
N TYR A 889 0.92 -12.33 -17.30
CA TYR A 889 1.09 -12.42 -18.75
C TYR A 889 2.17 -11.47 -19.25
N TRP A 890 2.13 -10.20 -18.84
CA TRP A 890 3.13 -9.20 -19.25
C TRP A 890 4.54 -9.55 -18.77
N GLN A 891 4.65 -10.16 -17.59
CA GLN A 891 5.91 -10.67 -17.10
C GLN A 891 6.44 -11.83 -17.95
N ASN A 892 5.60 -12.81 -18.29
CA ASN A 892 5.99 -13.92 -19.17
C ASN A 892 6.40 -13.41 -20.57
N LEU A 893 5.67 -12.45 -21.13
CA LEU A 893 6.06 -11.79 -22.38
C LEU A 893 7.40 -11.08 -22.25
N ALA A 894 7.65 -10.40 -21.14
CA ALA A 894 8.92 -9.72 -20.88
C ALA A 894 10.08 -10.73 -20.76
N GLU A 895 9.86 -11.91 -20.21
CA GLU A 895 10.82 -13.02 -20.11
C GLU A 895 10.91 -13.87 -21.40
N GLU A 896 10.09 -13.59 -22.41
CA GLU A 896 9.96 -14.35 -23.66
C GLU A 896 9.50 -15.81 -23.43
N ASN A 897 8.80 -16.04 -22.33
CA ASN A 897 8.12 -17.31 -22.08
C ASN A 897 6.69 -17.29 -22.65
N TYR A 898 6.58 -17.63 -23.94
CA TYR A 898 5.29 -17.63 -24.67
C TYR A 898 4.37 -18.79 -24.31
N ALA A 899 4.79 -19.69 -23.44
CA ALA A 899 3.94 -20.69 -22.83
C ALA A 899 3.16 -20.15 -21.62
N PHE A 900 3.49 -18.96 -21.14
CA PHE A 900 2.86 -18.24 -20.01
C PHE A 900 2.76 -19.06 -18.71
N ASN A 901 3.73 -19.97 -18.47
CA ASN A 901 3.69 -20.97 -17.41
C ASN A 901 4.92 -20.94 -16.49
N THR A 902 5.59 -19.81 -16.32
CA THR A 902 6.82 -19.69 -15.51
C THR A 902 6.63 -20.26 -14.09
N ASN A 903 5.53 -19.91 -13.40
CA ASN A 903 5.29 -20.38 -12.03
C ASN A 903 5.02 -21.90 -11.98
N GLN A 904 4.28 -22.42 -12.95
CA GLN A 904 4.01 -23.87 -13.05
C GLN A 904 5.29 -24.68 -13.30
N GLN A 905 6.19 -24.19 -14.17
CA GLN A 905 7.48 -24.84 -14.42
C GLN A 905 8.36 -24.82 -13.16
N ILE A 906 8.44 -23.68 -12.46
CA ILE A 906 9.19 -23.60 -11.21
C ILE A 906 8.57 -24.53 -10.15
N ALA A 907 7.24 -24.54 -9.99
CA ALA A 907 6.55 -25.41 -9.04
C ALA A 907 6.80 -26.90 -9.31
N ALA A 908 6.72 -27.34 -10.56
CA ALA A 908 7.02 -28.71 -10.94
C ALA A 908 8.46 -29.12 -10.61
N LEU A 909 9.42 -28.20 -10.81
CA LEU A 909 10.82 -28.45 -10.44
C LEU A 909 11.00 -28.47 -8.93
N VAL A 910 10.32 -27.59 -8.17
CA VAL A 910 10.32 -27.62 -6.69
C VAL A 910 9.74 -28.93 -6.17
N GLU A 911 8.64 -29.42 -6.74
CA GLU A 911 8.02 -30.70 -6.37
C GLU A 911 8.97 -31.88 -6.53
N ALA A 912 9.82 -31.85 -7.56
CA ALA A 912 10.79 -32.89 -7.84
C ALA A 912 12.05 -32.84 -6.95
N LEU A 913 12.32 -31.71 -6.24
CA LEU A 913 13.52 -31.56 -5.41
C LEU A 913 13.54 -32.55 -4.26
N THR A 914 14.70 -33.17 -4.08
CA THR A 914 14.99 -34.05 -2.95
C THR A 914 15.71 -33.33 -1.83
N LYS A 915 15.67 -33.92 -0.62
CA LYS A 915 16.38 -33.39 0.56
C LYS A 915 17.90 -33.35 0.32
N ASP A 916 18.46 -34.39 -0.35
CA ASP A 916 19.90 -34.43 -0.67
C ASP A 916 20.33 -33.36 -1.68
N GLU A 917 19.54 -33.11 -2.73
CA GLU A 917 19.81 -32.05 -3.70
C GLU A 917 19.78 -30.67 -3.03
N MET A 918 18.85 -30.44 -2.10
CA MET A 918 18.78 -29.18 -1.38
C MET A 918 19.91 -29.04 -0.36
N LYS A 919 20.35 -30.12 0.29
CA LYS A 919 21.55 -30.13 1.14
C LYS A 919 22.77 -29.66 0.33
N ALA A 920 23.01 -30.31 -0.81
CA ALA A 920 24.13 -29.95 -1.69
C ALA A 920 24.04 -28.50 -2.21
N PHE A 921 22.82 -28.03 -2.51
CA PHE A 921 22.62 -26.61 -2.92
C PHE A 921 22.95 -25.63 -1.78
N LEU A 922 22.51 -25.90 -0.55
CA LEU A 922 22.78 -25.05 0.63
C LEU A 922 24.27 -25.08 1.02
N GLU A 923 24.92 -26.24 0.93
CA GLU A 923 26.38 -26.35 1.12
C GLU A 923 27.13 -25.51 0.08
N GLY A 924 26.72 -25.58 -1.21
CA GLY A 924 27.24 -24.72 -2.27
C GLY A 924 26.94 -23.22 -2.04
N LEU A 925 25.77 -22.88 -1.54
CA LEU A 925 25.40 -21.51 -1.14
C LEU A 925 26.32 -21.00 -0.03
N SER A 926 26.53 -21.79 1.03
CA SER A 926 27.41 -21.46 2.16
C SER A 926 28.87 -21.24 1.73
N GLN A 927 29.36 -21.99 0.74
CA GLN A 927 30.68 -21.76 0.17
C GLN A 927 30.72 -20.45 -0.63
N ARG A 928 29.71 -20.20 -1.46
CA ARG A 928 29.64 -19.01 -2.33
C ARG A 928 29.43 -17.71 -1.54
N VAL A 929 28.78 -17.75 -0.37
CA VAL A 929 28.65 -16.62 0.55
C VAL A 929 30.02 -16.02 0.92
N VAL A 930 31.10 -16.81 0.86
CA VAL A 930 32.46 -16.35 1.14
C VAL A 930 33.24 -16.10 -0.17
N SER A 931 33.09 -16.99 -1.17
CA SER A 931 34.00 -17.04 -2.33
C SER A 931 33.46 -16.38 -3.61
N GLN A 932 32.15 -16.17 -3.74
CA GLN A 932 31.52 -15.66 -4.95
C GLN A 932 30.20 -14.92 -4.60
N ARG A 933 30.36 -13.76 -3.99
CA ARG A 933 29.24 -12.93 -3.52
C ARG A 933 29.40 -11.47 -3.87
N LEU A 934 28.32 -10.73 -3.86
CA LEU A 934 28.32 -9.28 -3.79
C LEU A 934 27.88 -8.85 -2.39
N LEU A 935 28.79 -8.20 -1.66
CA LEU A 935 28.52 -7.61 -0.37
C LEU A 935 28.40 -6.09 -0.52
N ILE A 936 27.24 -5.55 -0.15
CA ILE A 936 26.98 -4.11 -0.16
C ILE A 936 26.66 -3.70 1.27
N PHE A 937 27.34 -2.70 1.78
CA PHE A 937 27.21 -2.35 3.18
C PHE A 937 27.40 -0.85 3.46
N SER A 938 26.97 -0.45 4.63
CA SER A 938 27.23 0.86 5.24
C SER A 938 27.50 0.64 6.72
N ASP A 939 28.58 1.18 7.22
CA ASP A 939 29.00 0.97 8.63
C ASP A 939 28.20 1.78 9.65
N GLY A 940 27.48 2.81 9.24
CA GLY A 940 26.72 3.67 10.17
C GLY A 940 27.63 4.28 11.26
N ALA A 941 27.24 4.13 12.52
CA ALA A 941 28.01 4.57 13.68
C ALA A 941 29.21 3.66 14.01
N PHE A 942 29.39 2.54 13.33
CA PHE A 942 30.40 1.50 13.60
C PHE A 942 31.66 1.60 12.71
N LYS A 943 31.91 2.72 12.09
CA LYS A 943 33.03 2.97 11.15
C LYS A 943 34.43 2.61 11.66
N ASP A 944 34.62 2.66 12.99
CA ASP A 944 35.93 2.38 13.61
C ASP A 944 36.13 0.90 13.98
N VAL A 945 35.15 0.06 13.74
CA VAL A 945 35.23 -1.38 14.01
C VAL A 945 35.87 -2.07 12.81
N ALA A 946 37.17 -2.45 12.97
CA ALA A 946 37.91 -3.11 11.89
C ALA A 946 37.21 -4.41 11.43
N ARG A 947 36.93 -4.54 10.15
CA ARG A 947 36.53 -5.81 9.53
C ARG A 947 37.73 -6.74 9.53
N PRO A 948 37.58 -8.03 9.91
CA PRO A 948 38.63 -9.01 9.68
C PRO A 948 38.99 -9.01 8.20
N ALA A 949 40.28 -8.92 7.87
CA ALA A 949 40.70 -9.01 6.50
C ALA A 949 40.18 -10.34 5.93
N THR A 950 39.24 -10.26 4.98
CA THR A 950 38.81 -11.44 4.23
C THR A 950 40.06 -12.09 3.66
N ALA A 951 40.33 -13.34 4.02
CA ALA A 951 41.45 -14.07 3.48
C ALA A 951 41.31 -14.02 1.97
N SER A 952 42.12 -13.18 1.33
CA SER A 952 42.26 -13.20 -0.13
C SER A 952 42.72 -14.62 -0.47
N ALA A 953 41.83 -15.37 -1.11
CA ALA A 953 42.19 -16.64 -1.67
C ALA A 953 43.33 -16.38 -2.67
N SER A 954 44.55 -16.70 -2.25
CA SER A 954 45.75 -16.69 -3.06
C SER A 954 45.66 -17.80 -4.11
#